data_0e73f2f6b7385c975a6c8e82a0f3a5a9
#
_entry.id   0e73f2f6b7385c975a6c8e82a0f3a5a9
#
_cell.length_a   1.000
_cell.length_b   1.000
_cell.length_c   1.000
_cell.angle_alpha   90.00
_cell.angle_beta   90.00
_cell.angle_gamma   90.00
#
_symmetry.space_group_name_H-M   'P 1'
#
loop_
_entity.id
_entity.type
_entity.pdbx_description
1 polymer ?
#
loop_
_entity_poly.entity_id
_entity_poly.type
_entity_poly.pdbx_seq_one_letter_code
_entity_poly.pdbx_strand_id
1 'polypeptide(L)'
;MSIQRRLIDKEDSKSRNGNLPAQNEGITTLDELRDFEKIVEKLRSMDWDFEKENTTQLTHDVHPYTAKFIPPIPRQLILNLSVPGERVWDPFSGSGTTAVEAVRLNRSVLCSDKNPLSSIIGRTKVTPLSEEDMKELHELLDRISLFYREKINGSGNDDLFYNIPPIPNIEKWFNKDPIKELAFIKKNIEKLTLTASKNIALTALSVTVSKVSNQKSETQYSSVHKIVKSGETVKIYADEIKRISKKVALLKSGFPKDAAQFITFDIREPLSEIGPIKRDSIDFVITSPPYPNSFDYHLYHRFRLFWLGFDPKNFGESEIGSHLRHQRQEDGFGTYLTEMKLALENIYYALRPGRYAVVIVGDGIYGGRVYNTAEELSEVSRKIGFMDSSIIVRNLHKSKRSVGPSARRLEKEQILILRKPPQNTEFKLTKPNYKLWGYEEMLRREEILGLLKVPLFEDKNGDGKIVTDFLNLDKLRRLTFTKDILIGADQKISTWQSILENGIEKSKDKNEKRRESKYATHGIHQYKGKFYPQLVKSLLNISCTQPGSLIFDPFCGSGTVLLEAHLNGMASVGIDVNPMAVEISRAKLDILYVDVDDLQSDVDTLISSLSKLNREYSQTQCNYIKGNSEVENWFPQPVIAKLNYIINNISKFNNNAIKRYFTVVLSSIIREISQQDPDDLRIRKRKVLIEDAPVFELFVKALKFHTNKVVKYLLNKHKSPNLNKGYNISEANNSNLQEIESAGIRRSSVDRIITSPPYATALPYIDTDRLSLLILQNLDSKKRSKIERVLIGSREISNKEKSEIESSIAQEKFTNIMSETAKNLINEVFKSNLSANLGFRRKNMAALLFRYFSEMTSSFRNMDYVLKSGGDVFIVIGNNFTVTGKGRIEIETTNILEETGKEIGWKLIKSIPITVTTENLNHIKNSIKRNEVLWFRKENA
;
A
#
# COMPACT_ATOMS: atom_id res chain seq x y z
N MET A 1 12.31 -25.88 -15.20
CA MET A 1 13.21 -25.10 -14.31
C MET A 1 14.59 -24.75 -14.91
N SER A 2 15.20 -25.50 -15.83
CA SER A 2 16.55 -25.17 -16.35
C SER A 2 16.59 -24.20 -17.54
N ILE A 3 15.47 -23.92 -18.18
CA ILE A 3 15.37 -23.02 -19.36
C ILE A 3 15.06 -21.58 -18.98
N GLN A 4 14.36 -21.36 -17.87
CA GLN A 4 14.10 -20.00 -17.35
C GLN A 4 15.37 -19.29 -16.83
N ARG A 5 16.33 -20.01 -16.24
CA ARG A 5 17.60 -19.42 -15.79
C ARG A 5 18.56 -19.08 -16.95
N ARG A 6 18.50 -19.78 -18.07
CA ARG A 6 19.44 -19.53 -19.20
C ARG A 6 19.05 -18.38 -20.14
N LEU A 7 17.81 -17.88 -20.06
CA LEU A 7 17.34 -16.75 -20.87
C LEU A 7 17.45 -15.40 -20.16
N ILE A 8 17.70 -15.40 -18.86
CA ILE A 8 17.82 -14.18 -18.04
C ILE A 8 19.29 -13.73 -17.86
N ASP A 9 20.26 -14.64 -17.97
CA ASP A 9 21.65 -14.39 -17.54
C ASP A 9 22.59 -13.81 -18.62
N LYS A 10 22.16 -13.46 -19.81
CA LYS A 10 23.10 -13.04 -20.88
C LYS A 10 22.98 -11.62 -21.45
N GLU A 11 22.00 -10.80 -21.06
CA GLU A 11 21.88 -9.43 -21.61
C GLU A 11 21.60 -8.30 -20.61
N ASP A 12 21.54 -8.55 -19.31
CA ASP A 12 21.08 -7.57 -18.32
C ASP A 12 22.16 -7.04 -17.34
N SER A 13 23.40 -6.86 -17.79
CA SER A 13 24.36 -6.07 -16.99
C SER A 13 24.26 -4.55 -17.20
N LYS A 14 23.38 -4.07 -18.07
CA LYS A 14 23.20 -2.63 -18.38
C LYS A 14 21.82 -2.04 -18.09
N SER A 15 20.85 -2.79 -17.57
CA SER A 15 19.49 -2.26 -17.28
C SER A 15 19.01 -2.51 -15.85
N ARG A 16 19.90 -2.74 -14.88
CA ARG A 16 19.54 -2.94 -13.46
C ARG A 16 19.13 -1.67 -12.71
N ASN A 17 18.84 -0.58 -13.38
CA ASN A 17 18.26 0.62 -12.77
C ASN A 17 16.84 0.90 -13.28
N GLY A 18 15.97 -0.11 -13.23
CA GLY A 18 14.53 0.09 -13.20
C GLY A 18 14.08 0.50 -11.80
N ASN A 19 14.74 1.51 -11.21
CA ASN A 19 14.19 2.19 -10.04
C ASN A 19 12.82 2.73 -10.44
N LEU A 20 11.78 2.24 -9.77
CA LEU A 20 10.55 3.01 -9.61
C LEU A 20 11.00 4.43 -9.23
N PRO A 21 10.54 5.49 -9.93
CA PRO A 21 10.96 6.84 -9.62
C PRO A 21 10.79 7.06 -8.12
N ALA A 22 11.76 7.74 -7.52
CA ALA A 22 11.74 8.09 -6.11
C ALA A 22 10.35 8.67 -5.79
N GLN A 23 9.68 8.07 -4.80
CA GLN A 23 8.27 8.35 -4.47
C GLN A 23 8.06 9.74 -3.84
N ASN A 24 9.04 10.65 -3.93
CA ASN A 24 9.03 11.96 -3.26
C ASN A 24 8.67 13.14 -4.14
N GLU A 25 8.35 12.96 -5.42
CA GLU A 25 7.90 14.07 -6.26
C GLU A 25 6.38 14.02 -6.40
N GLY A 26 5.72 14.88 -5.66
CA GLY A 26 4.37 15.34 -5.93
C GLY A 26 3.21 14.54 -5.37
N ILE A 27 3.27 14.05 -4.12
CA ILE A 27 2.04 13.60 -3.47
C ILE A 27 1.18 14.83 -3.20
N THR A 28 0.22 15.07 -4.07
CA THR A 28 -0.78 16.10 -3.88
C THR A 28 -1.67 15.71 -2.70
N THR A 29 -1.79 16.57 -1.72
CA THR A 29 -2.74 16.39 -0.61
C THR A 29 -4.15 16.79 -1.06
N LEU A 30 -5.18 16.28 -0.36
CA LEU A 30 -6.56 16.69 -0.62
C LEU A 30 -6.81 18.17 -0.38
N ASP A 31 -6.09 18.77 0.57
CA ASP A 31 -6.20 20.20 0.83
C ASP A 31 -5.58 21.03 -0.30
N GLU A 32 -4.51 20.55 -0.94
CA GLU A 32 -3.97 21.18 -2.15
C GLU A 32 -4.95 21.11 -3.32
N LEU A 33 -5.74 20.02 -3.45
CA LEU A 33 -6.75 19.88 -4.50
C LEU A 33 -7.92 20.90 -4.37
N ARG A 34 -8.01 21.67 -3.29
CA ARG A 34 -9.02 22.73 -3.12
C ARG A 34 -8.67 24.01 -3.84
N ASP A 35 -7.38 24.27 -4.03
CA ASP A 35 -6.88 25.51 -4.63
C ASP A 35 -6.60 25.30 -6.13
N PHE A 36 -7.59 25.66 -6.96
CA PHE A 36 -7.50 25.50 -8.41
C PHE A 36 -6.34 26.30 -9.01
N GLU A 37 -6.17 27.57 -8.60
CA GLU A 37 -5.13 28.41 -9.15
C GLU A 37 -3.72 27.87 -8.86
N LYS A 38 -3.50 27.46 -7.62
CA LYS A 38 -2.21 26.88 -7.22
C LYS A 38 -1.89 25.59 -7.97
N ILE A 39 -2.87 24.73 -8.22
CA ILE A 39 -2.71 23.52 -9.03
C ILE A 39 -2.37 23.86 -10.46
N VAL A 40 -3.11 24.80 -11.05
CA VAL A 40 -2.87 25.21 -12.42
C VAL A 40 -1.49 25.84 -12.59
N GLU A 41 -1.05 26.67 -11.63
CA GLU A 41 0.28 27.25 -11.62
C GLU A 41 1.36 26.16 -11.57
N LYS A 42 1.20 25.20 -10.67
CA LYS A 42 2.09 24.03 -10.58
C LYS A 42 2.16 23.25 -11.90
N LEU A 43 1.01 22.96 -12.51
CA LEU A 43 0.95 22.24 -13.77
C LEU A 43 1.55 23.05 -14.93
N ARG A 44 1.36 24.37 -14.96
CA ARG A 44 1.97 25.26 -15.98
C ARG A 44 3.49 25.31 -15.87
N SER A 45 4.06 25.17 -14.69
CA SER A 45 5.52 25.17 -14.48
C SER A 45 6.21 23.88 -14.91
N MET A 46 5.46 22.84 -15.28
CA MET A 46 6.01 21.53 -15.67
C MET A 46 6.37 21.50 -17.17
N ASP A 47 7.40 20.71 -17.50
CA ASP A 47 7.71 20.35 -18.89
C ASP A 47 6.74 19.28 -19.40
N TRP A 48 5.92 19.65 -20.38
CA TRP A 48 4.94 18.74 -21.00
C TRP A 48 5.43 18.10 -22.30
N ASP A 49 6.61 18.43 -22.78
CA ASP A 49 7.15 17.89 -24.02
C ASP A 49 7.77 16.52 -23.85
N PHE A 50 8.34 16.24 -22.67
CA PHE A 50 8.91 14.93 -22.28
C PHE A 50 9.84 14.33 -23.36
N GLU A 51 10.73 15.15 -23.92
CA GLU A 51 11.59 14.71 -25.04
C GLU A 51 12.49 13.54 -24.70
N LYS A 52 13.00 13.50 -23.48
CA LYS A 52 13.99 12.52 -23.00
C LYS A 52 13.35 11.30 -22.34
N GLU A 53 12.02 11.27 -22.17
CA GLU A 53 11.33 10.19 -21.46
C GLU A 53 11.15 8.93 -22.32
N ASN A 54 11.41 7.77 -21.73
CA ASN A 54 11.15 6.49 -22.38
C ASN A 54 9.65 6.17 -22.36
N THR A 55 9.03 6.17 -23.53
CA THR A 55 7.59 5.94 -23.71
C THR A 55 7.21 4.47 -23.91
N THR A 56 8.18 3.52 -23.87
CA THR A 56 7.97 2.09 -24.13
C THR A 56 8.16 1.23 -22.89
N GLN A 57 8.26 1.85 -21.72
CA GLN A 57 8.41 1.15 -20.43
C GLN A 57 7.19 0.25 -20.14
N LEU A 58 7.41 -0.80 -19.35
CA LEU A 58 6.37 -1.76 -18.97
C LEU A 58 5.67 -2.36 -20.21
N THR A 59 4.35 -2.26 -20.23
CA THR A 59 3.47 -2.83 -21.28
C THR A 59 2.98 -1.81 -22.30
N HIS A 60 3.51 -0.58 -22.32
CA HIS A 60 3.01 0.49 -23.21
C HIS A 60 3.20 0.20 -24.71
N ASP A 61 4.16 -0.64 -25.07
CA ASP A 61 4.50 -1.01 -26.45
C ASP A 61 3.99 -2.39 -26.89
N VAL A 62 3.14 -3.05 -26.09
CA VAL A 62 2.63 -4.40 -26.46
C VAL A 62 1.77 -4.38 -27.75
N HIS A 63 1.19 -3.24 -28.09
CA HIS A 63 0.39 -3.07 -29.32
C HIS A 63 0.66 -1.71 -30.00
N PRO A 64 0.82 -1.68 -31.33
CA PRO A 64 0.90 -0.45 -32.11
C PRO A 64 -0.51 0.17 -32.27
N TYR A 65 -0.91 0.98 -31.30
CA TYR A 65 -2.19 1.71 -31.35
C TYR A 65 -1.95 3.15 -31.79
N THR A 66 -2.70 3.61 -32.81
CA THR A 66 -2.53 4.94 -33.38
C THR A 66 -3.09 6.02 -32.46
N ALA A 67 -2.47 7.21 -32.44
CA ALA A 67 -2.93 8.41 -31.71
C ALA A 67 -3.11 8.23 -30.19
N LYS A 68 -2.30 7.38 -29.55
CA LYS A 68 -2.24 7.30 -28.08
C LYS A 68 -1.36 8.43 -27.53
N PHE A 69 -1.77 9.04 -26.42
CA PHE A 69 -0.87 9.98 -25.73
C PHE A 69 0.28 9.26 -25.00
N ILE A 70 1.38 9.97 -24.80
CA ILE A 70 2.58 9.37 -24.21
C ILE A 70 2.40 9.14 -22.70
N PRO A 71 2.95 8.05 -22.11
CA PRO A 71 2.75 7.67 -20.71
C PRO A 71 3.07 8.76 -19.67
N PRO A 72 4.08 9.63 -19.83
CA PRO A 72 4.37 10.70 -18.88
C PRO A 72 3.21 11.67 -18.65
N ILE A 73 2.38 11.93 -19.65
CA ILE A 73 1.24 12.85 -19.53
C ILE A 73 0.22 12.36 -18.50
N PRO A 74 -0.42 11.18 -18.69
CA PRO A 74 -1.36 10.69 -17.67
C PRO A 74 -0.68 10.46 -16.32
N ARG A 75 0.60 10.06 -16.29
CA ARG A 75 1.36 9.92 -15.04
C ARG A 75 1.37 11.21 -14.25
N GLN A 76 1.78 12.31 -14.86
CA GLN A 76 1.87 13.61 -14.17
C GLN A 76 0.49 14.16 -13.79
N LEU A 77 -0.52 14.02 -14.63
CA LEU A 77 -1.88 14.47 -14.31
C LEU A 77 -2.49 13.66 -13.18
N ILE A 78 -2.33 12.33 -13.18
CA ILE A 78 -2.79 11.46 -12.09
C ILE A 78 -2.08 11.79 -10.77
N LEU A 79 -0.75 12.01 -10.80
CA LEU A 79 0.04 12.38 -9.61
C LEU A 79 -0.42 13.71 -8.99
N ASN A 80 -0.80 14.69 -9.81
CA ASN A 80 -1.11 16.04 -9.36
C ASN A 80 -2.60 16.30 -9.12
N LEU A 81 -3.52 15.51 -9.71
CA LEU A 81 -4.96 15.75 -9.66
C LEU A 81 -5.73 14.62 -8.98
N SER A 82 -5.04 13.63 -8.42
CA SER A 82 -5.66 12.57 -7.63
C SER A 82 -4.74 12.11 -6.51
N VAL A 83 -5.30 11.41 -5.53
CA VAL A 83 -4.54 10.75 -4.46
C VAL A 83 -4.65 9.23 -4.58
N PRO A 84 -3.69 8.46 -4.04
CA PRO A 84 -3.74 7.00 -4.06
C PRO A 84 -5.02 6.43 -3.45
N GLY A 85 -5.48 5.33 -4.01
CA GLY A 85 -6.74 4.69 -3.63
C GLY A 85 -7.98 5.28 -4.30
N GLU A 86 -7.84 6.40 -5.04
CA GLU A 86 -8.93 7.02 -5.78
C GLU A 86 -9.24 6.31 -7.09
N ARG A 87 -10.42 6.59 -7.63
CA ARG A 87 -10.91 6.02 -8.87
C ARG A 87 -10.75 6.99 -10.03
N VAL A 88 -9.91 6.63 -10.98
CA VAL A 88 -9.68 7.35 -12.22
C VAL A 88 -10.59 6.79 -13.32
N TRP A 89 -11.11 7.64 -14.19
CA TRP A 89 -11.87 7.22 -15.37
C TRP A 89 -11.27 7.81 -16.64
N ASP A 90 -11.05 6.93 -17.63
CA ASP A 90 -10.72 7.32 -19.00
C ASP A 90 -11.85 6.89 -19.95
N PRO A 91 -12.74 7.82 -20.36
CA PRO A 91 -13.88 7.50 -21.21
C PRO A 91 -13.54 7.25 -22.70
N PHE A 92 -12.33 7.57 -23.14
CA PHE A 92 -11.79 7.27 -24.48
C PHE A 92 -10.45 6.57 -24.35
N SER A 93 -10.45 5.42 -23.70
CA SER A 93 -9.22 4.80 -23.17
C SER A 93 -8.25 4.26 -24.23
N GLY A 94 -8.68 4.11 -25.48
CA GLY A 94 -7.86 3.63 -26.57
C GLY A 94 -7.05 2.40 -26.20
N SER A 95 -5.74 2.48 -26.23
CA SER A 95 -4.86 1.36 -25.88
C SER A 95 -4.62 1.17 -24.38
N GLY A 96 -5.31 1.90 -23.49
CA GLY A 96 -5.18 1.76 -22.03
C GLY A 96 -3.90 2.36 -21.45
N THR A 97 -3.38 3.46 -21.98
CA THR A 97 -2.20 4.15 -21.42
C THR A 97 -2.48 4.66 -20.00
N THR A 98 -3.65 5.28 -19.82
CA THR A 98 -4.13 5.72 -18.49
C THR A 98 -4.23 4.58 -17.51
N ALA A 99 -4.70 3.39 -17.95
CA ALA A 99 -4.83 2.22 -17.07
C ALA A 99 -3.50 1.80 -16.46
N VAL A 100 -2.46 1.69 -17.27
CA VAL A 100 -1.12 1.30 -16.80
C VAL A 100 -0.58 2.30 -15.78
N GLU A 101 -0.69 3.61 -16.06
CA GLU A 101 -0.15 4.64 -15.16
C GLU A 101 -1.00 4.79 -13.88
N ALA A 102 -2.32 4.68 -13.96
CA ALA A 102 -3.18 4.74 -12.78
C ALA A 102 -2.91 3.59 -11.81
N VAL A 103 -2.85 2.34 -12.32
CA VAL A 103 -2.55 1.16 -11.49
C VAL A 103 -1.14 1.25 -10.92
N ARG A 104 -0.15 1.66 -11.72
CA ARG A 104 1.23 1.88 -11.26
C ARG A 104 1.31 2.87 -10.10
N LEU A 105 0.43 3.86 -10.08
CA LEU A 105 0.37 4.91 -9.07
C LEU A 105 -0.62 4.59 -7.93
N ASN A 106 -1.04 3.35 -7.79
CA ASN A 106 -1.99 2.89 -6.77
C ASN A 106 -3.37 3.57 -6.83
N ARG A 107 -3.88 3.83 -8.03
CA ARG A 107 -5.27 4.24 -8.28
C ARG A 107 -6.03 3.08 -8.89
N SER A 108 -7.31 2.96 -8.58
CA SER A 108 -8.21 2.11 -9.37
C SER A 108 -8.60 2.85 -10.63
N VAL A 109 -8.82 2.14 -11.73
CA VAL A 109 -9.15 2.78 -13.01
C VAL A 109 -10.32 2.09 -13.70
N LEU A 110 -11.22 2.90 -14.19
CA LEU A 110 -12.23 2.51 -15.15
C LEU A 110 -11.83 3.02 -16.52
N CYS A 111 -11.84 2.15 -17.50
CA CYS A 111 -11.57 2.47 -18.90
C CYS A 111 -12.81 2.14 -19.72
N SER A 112 -13.32 3.10 -20.47
CA SER A 112 -14.38 2.85 -21.44
C SER A 112 -13.96 3.30 -22.83
N ASP A 113 -14.42 2.60 -23.84
CA ASP A 113 -14.17 2.92 -25.24
C ASP A 113 -15.26 2.26 -26.07
N LYS A 114 -15.66 2.91 -27.16
CA LYS A 114 -16.58 2.31 -28.12
C LYS A 114 -15.91 1.20 -28.94
N ASN A 115 -14.58 1.29 -29.14
CA ASN A 115 -13.81 0.30 -29.85
C ASN A 115 -13.55 -0.95 -29.00
N PRO A 116 -14.10 -2.12 -29.33
CA PRO A 116 -13.92 -3.34 -28.52
C PRO A 116 -12.45 -3.82 -28.46
N LEU A 117 -11.63 -3.49 -29.45
CA LEU A 117 -10.21 -3.80 -29.46
C LEU A 117 -9.48 -3.08 -28.30
N SER A 118 -9.92 -1.88 -27.93
CA SER A 118 -9.41 -1.11 -26.80
C SER A 118 -9.43 -1.92 -25.49
N SER A 119 -10.57 -2.54 -25.18
CA SER A 119 -10.72 -3.36 -23.97
C SER A 119 -9.78 -4.57 -23.94
N ILE A 120 -9.55 -5.23 -25.08
CA ILE A 120 -8.64 -6.40 -25.18
C ILE A 120 -7.20 -5.96 -24.90
N ILE A 121 -6.75 -4.89 -25.58
CA ILE A 121 -5.38 -4.37 -25.41
C ILE A 121 -5.17 -3.84 -24.00
N GLY A 122 -6.14 -3.08 -23.47
CA GLY A 122 -6.06 -2.51 -22.13
C GLY A 122 -5.93 -3.58 -21.05
N ARG A 123 -6.75 -4.61 -21.09
CA ARG A 123 -6.66 -5.77 -20.18
C ARG A 123 -5.32 -6.48 -20.30
N THR A 124 -4.83 -6.71 -21.52
CA THR A 124 -3.50 -7.31 -21.75
C THR A 124 -2.40 -6.51 -21.05
N LYS A 125 -2.50 -5.17 -21.04
CA LYS A 125 -1.47 -4.29 -20.48
C LYS A 125 -1.43 -4.27 -18.95
N VAL A 126 -2.50 -4.61 -18.25
CA VAL A 126 -2.58 -4.45 -16.78
C VAL A 126 -2.87 -5.73 -16.03
N THR A 127 -3.09 -6.85 -16.71
CA THR A 127 -3.39 -8.13 -16.04
C THR A 127 -2.13 -8.98 -15.95
N PRO A 128 -1.58 -9.24 -14.75
CA PRO A 128 -0.47 -10.16 -14.56
C PRO A 128 -0.84 -11.59 -14.99
N LEU A 129 0.14 -12.33 -15.45
CA LEU A 129 0.01 -13.74 -15.84
C LEU A 129 0.26 -14.66 -14.64
N SER A 130 -0.61 -15.65 -14.47
CA SER A 130 -0.38 -16.79 -13.59
C SER A 130 0.46 -17.89 -14.28
N GLU A 131 0.90 -18.89 -13.53
CA GLU A 131 1.57 -20.07 -14.08
C GLU A 131 0.62 -20.87 -15.01
N GLU A 132 -0.67 -20.94 -14.67
CA GLU A 132 -1.69 -21.56 -15.49
C GLU A 132 -1.90 -20.83 -16.82
N ASP A 133 -1.91 -19.48 -16.80
CA ASP A 133 -1.98 -18.67 -18.02
C ASP A 133 -0.77 -18.95 -18.94
N MET A 134 0.43 -19.01 -18.37
CA MET A 134 1.65 -19.30 -19.11
C MET A 134 1.61 -20.72 -19.70
N LYS A 135 1.13 -21.69 -18.94
CA LYS A 135 0.96 -23.07 -19.41
C LYS A 135 -0.02 -23.14 -20.57
N GLU A 136 -1.18 -22.49 -20.44
CA GLU A 136 -2.20 -22.46 -21.50
C GLU A 136 -1.69 -21.81 -22.79
N LEU A 137 -0.87 -20.74 -22.67
CA LEU A 137 -0.20 -20.12 -23.82
C LEU A 137 0.85 -21.05 -24.48
N HIS A 138 1.63 -21.80 -23.69
CA HIS A 138 2.55 -22.80 -24.24
C HIS A 138 1.81 -23.89 -24.99
N GLU A 139 0.75 -24.43 -24.40
CA GLU A 139 -0.10 -25.45 -25.06
C GLU A 139 -0.73 -24.91 -26.36
N LEU A 140 -1.12 -23.64 -26.40
CA LEU A 140 -1.58 -22.98 -27.62
C LEU A 140 -0.47 -22.97 -28.68
N LEU A 141 0.72 -22.57 -28.33
CA LEU A 141 1.86 -22.52 -29.25
C LEU A 141 2.26 -23.89 -29.76
N ASP A 142 2.21 -24.90 -28.92
CA ASP A 142 2.49 -26.31 -29.31
C ASP A 142 1.45 -26.83 -30.30
N ARG A 143 0.15 -26.60 -30.04
CA ARG A 143 -0.93 -26.99 -30.97
C ARG A 143 -0.77 -26.32 -32.34
N ILE A 144 -0.42 -25.04 -32.38
CA ILE A 144 -0.23 -24.28 -33.62
C ILE A 144 1.02 -24.77 -34.35
N SER A 145 2.09 -25.09 -33.65
CA SER A 145 3.36 -25.56 -34.23
C SER A 145 3.24 -26.98 -34.76
N LEU A 146 2.52 -27.89 -34.07
CA LEU A 146 2.27 -29.27 -34.49
C LEU A 146 1.51 -29.32 -35.81
N PHE A 147 0.41 -28.58 -35.89
CA PHE A 147 -0.40 -28.49 -37.10
C PHE A 147 0.40 -28.00 -38.31
N TYR A 148 1.27 -27.03 -38.11
CA TYR A 148 2.13 -26.53 -39.17
C TYR A 148 3.08 -27.60 -39.71
N ARG A 149 3.63 -28.43 -38.84
CA ARG A 149 4.49 -29.58 -39.22
C ARG A 149 3.72 -30.67 -39.99
N GLU A 150 2.50 -30.97 -39.55
CA GLU A 150 1.64 -31.96 -40.22
C GLU A 150 1.18 -31.49 -41.59
N LYS A 151 0.89 -30.19 -41.76
CA LYS A 151 0.50 -29.60 -43.05
C LYS A 151 1.65 -29.62 -44.07
N ILE A 152 2.89 -29.41 -43.66
CA ILE A 152 4.08 -29.52 -44.52
C ILE A 152 4.22 -30.95 -45.04
N ASN A 153 3.83 -31.95 -44.24
CA ASN A 153 3.93 -33.38 -44.55
C ASN A 153 2.68 -33.92 -45.31
N GLY A 154 1.75 -33.09 -45.74
CA GLY A 154 0.69 -33.45 -46.70
C GLY A 154 -0.58 -34.16 -46.14
N SER A 155 -0.79 -34.20 -44.82
CA SER A 155 -1.91 -34.93 -44.20
C SER A 155 -3.02 -34.07 -43.63
N GLY A 156 -3.20 -32.85 -44.08
CA GLY A 156 -4.17 -31.87 -43.48
C GLY A 156 -5.56 -31.86 -44.16
N ASN A 157 -6.60 -32.05 -43.41
CA ASN A 157 -8.02 -32.03 -43.82
C ASN A 157 -8.49 -30.56 -44.03
N ASP A 158 -9.38 -30.33 -45.04
CA ASP A 158 -9.82 -28.98 -45.50
C ASP A 158 -10.90 -28.31 -44.63
N ASP A 159 -11.22 -28.82 -43.43
CA ASP A 159 -12.20 -28.26 -42.49
C ASP A 159 -11.86 -26.88 -41.88
N LEU A 160 -10.87 -26.20 -42.43
CA LEU A 160 -10.34 -24.89 -41.89
C LEU A 160 -11.16 -23.67 -42.32
N PHE A 161 -12.11 -23.80 -43.20
CA PHE A 161 -12.80 -22.67 -43.83
C PHE A 161 -13.86 -21.96 -42.94
N TYR A 162 -14.17 -22.46 -41.77
CA TYR A 162 -15.33 -22.00 -41.00
C TYR A 162 -15.09 -20.71 -40.17
N ASN A 163 -13.86 -20.21 -40.04
CA ASN A 163 -13.57 -19.03 -39.21
C ASN A 163 -12.96 -17.84 -40.01
N ILE A 164 -13.12 -17.82 -41.31
CA ILE A 164 -12.71 -16.70 -42.14
C ILE A 164 -13.72 -15.56 -42.00
N PRO A 165 -13.30 -14.36 -41.55
CA PRO A 165 -14.22 -13.23 -41.38
C PRO A 165 -14.71 -12.71 -42.75
N PRO A 166 -15.93 -12.10 -42.83
CA PRO A 166 -16.52 -11.61 -44.06
C PRO A 166 -15.86 -10.28 -44.54
N ILE A 167 -14.57 -10.32 -44.85
CA ILE A 167 -13.80 -9.18 -45.33
C ILE A 167 -14.07 -9.00 -46.83
N PRO A 168 -14.62 -7.87 -47.30
CA PRO A 168 -14.83 -7.63 -48.70
C PRO A 168 -13.53 -7.72 -49.50
N ASN A 169 -13.49 -8.51 -50.57
CA ASN A 169 -12.34 -8.78 -51.42
C ASN A 169 -11.10 -9.21 -50.60
N ILE A 170 -11.25 -10.17 -49.73
CA ILE A 170 -10.21 -10.63 -48.78
C ILE A 170 -8.87 -10.93 -49.47
N GLU A 171 -8.92 -11.57 -50.67
CA GLU A 171 -7.71 -11.94 -51.43
C GLU A 171 -6.89 -10.72 -51.93
N LYS A 172 -7.51 -9.53 -52.01
CA LYS A 172 -6.77 -8.27 -52.24
C LYS A 172 -5.90 -7.92 -51.03
N TRP A 173 -6.40 -8.22 -49.85
CA TRP A 173 -5.82 -7.74 -48.59
C TRP A 173 -4.93 -8.77 -47.88
N PHE A 174 -5.11 -10.05 -48.21
CA PHE A 174 -4.34 -11.16 -47.61
C PHE A 174 -4.04 -12.22 -48.67
N ASN A 175 -2.84 -12.77 -48.66
CA ASN A 175 -2.50 -13.92 -49.50
C ASN A 175 -3.22 -15.17 -48.96
N LYS A 176 -3.34 -16.23 -49.78
CA LYS A 176 -4.07 -17.46 -49.46
C LYS A 176 -3.54 -18.17 -48.17
N ASP A 177 -2.24 -18.28 -48.03
CA ASP A 177 -1.66 -18.94 -46.84
C ASP A 177 -1.90 -18.15 -45.55
N PRO A 178 -1.66 -16.82 -45.48
CA PRO A 178 -2.05 -16.00 -44.33
C PRO A 178 -3.54 -16.10 -43.96
N ILE A 179 -4.47 -16.19 -44.93
CA ILE A 179 -5.90 -16.37 -44.63
C ILE A 179 -6.13 -17.68 -43.85
N LYS A 180 -5.58 -18.80 -44.35
CA LYS A 180 -5.72 -20.12 -43.73
C LYS A 180 -5.06 -20.17 -42.37
N GLU A 181 -3.88 -19.60 -42.25
CA GLU A 181 -3.10 -19.59 -41.02
C GLU A 181 -3.77 -18.74 -39.92
N LEU A 182 -4.29 -17.54 -40.26
CA LEU A 182 -5.04 -16.69 -39.32
C LEU A 182 -6.35 -17.35 -38.86
N ALA A 183 -7.07 -18.00 -39.77
CA ALA A 183 -8.29 -18.73 -39.41
C ALA A 183 -8.02 -19.89 -38.45
N PHE A 184 -6.92 -20.63 -38.68
CA PHE A 184 -6.46 -21.68 -37.77
C PHE A 184 -6.04 -21.16 -36.40
N ILE A 185 -5.26 -20.06 -36.35
CA ILE A 185 -4.86 -19.40 -35.11
C ILE A 185 -6.10 -18.99 -34.32
N LYS A 186 -7.07 -18.31 -34.97
CA LYS A 186 -8.32 -17.85 -34.34
C LYS A 186 -9.10 -19.02 -33.72
N LYS A 187 -9.30 -20.13 -34.44
CA LYS A 187 -9.97 -21.34 -33.97
C LYS A 187 -9.32 -21.92 -32.71
N ASN A 188 -7.98 -21.85 -32.59
CA ASN A 188 -7.26 -22.32 -31.43
C ASN A 188 -7.31 -21.34 -30.25
N ILE A 189 -7.39 -20.01 -30.51
CA ILE A 189 -7.63 -19.01 -29.47
C ILE A 189 -8.99 -19.19 -28.81
N GLU A 190 -10.03 -19.57 -29.56
CA GLU A 190 -11.37 -19.80 -29.05
C GLU A 190 -11.43 -20.93 -28.00
N LYS A 191 -10.48 -21.88 -28.04
CA LYS A 191 -10.36 -22.97 -27.07
C LYS A 191 -9.71 -22.56 -25.73
N LEU A 192 -9.17 -21.35 -25.63
CA LEU A 192 -8.59 -20.85 -24.40
C LEU A 192 -9.69 -20.54 -23.37
N THR A 193 -9.44 -20.96 -22.14
CA THR A 193 -10.40 -20.84 -21.03
C THR A 193 -10.05 -19.69 -20.09
N LEU A 194 -8.75 -19.38 -19.95
CA LEU A 194 -8.28 -18.33 -19.05
C LEU A 194 -8.33 -16.96 -19.72
N THR A 195 -8.86 -16.00 -19.00
CA THR A 195 -9.10 -14.65 -19.55
C THR A 195 -7.80 -13.92 -19.90
N ALA A 196 -6.75 -14.05 -19.08
CA ALA A 196 -5.50 -13.35 -19.34
C ALA A 196 -4.77 -13.92 -20.54
N SER A 197 -4.62 -15.23 -20.64
CA SER A 197 -4.02 -15.90 -21.81
C SER A 197 -4.81 -15.62 -23.10
N LYS A 198 -6.15 -15.60 -23.03
CA LYS A 198 -7.01 -15.26 -24.18
C LYS A 198 -6.81 -13.81 -24.64
N ASN A 199 -6.71 -12.85 -23.74
CA ASN A 199 -6.44 -11.45 -24.09
C ASN A 199 -5.07 -11.28 -24.74
N ILE A 200 -4.03 -11.95 -24.25
CA ILE A 200 -2.69 -11.95 -24.88
C ILE A 200 -2.76 -12.55 -26.28
N ALA A 201 -3.41 -13.70 -26.44
CA ALA A 201 -3.55 -14.38 -27.70
C ALA A 201 -4.30 -13.52 -28.75
N LEU A 202 -5.38 -12.85 -28.35
CA LEU A 202 -6.13 -11.92 -29.20
C LEU A 202 -5.31 -10.66 -29.52
N THR A 203 -4.55 -10.12 -28.59
CA THR A 203 -3.66 -8.97 -28.81
C THR A 203 -2.56 -9.33 -29.81
N ALA A 204 -1.94 -10.52 -29.66
CA ALA A 204 -0.95 -11.04 -30.59
C ALA A 204 -1.55 -11.26 -32.00
N LEU A 205 -2.77 -11.81 -32.08
CA LEU A 205 -3.49 -11.95 -33.36
C LEU A 205 -3.70 -10.59 -34.03
N SER A 206 -4.14 -9.58 -33.26
CA SER A 206 -4.33 -8.20 -33.75
C SER A 206 -3.07 -7.60 -34.36
N VAL A 207 -1.91 -7.81 -33.73
CA VAL A 207 -0.62 -7.35 -34.26
C VAL A 207 -0.22 -8.13 -35.50
N THR A 208 -0.41 -9.46 -35.50
CA THR A 208 -0.08 -10.35 -36.60
C THR A 208 -0.86 -10.01 -37.86
N VAL A 209 -2.19 -9.78 -37.72
CA VAL A 209 -3.08 -9.40 -38.84
C VAL A 209 -2.52 -8.20 -39.61
N SER A 210 -2.08 -7.16 -38.93
CA SER A 210 -1.51 -5.97 -39.55
C SER A 210 -0.20 -6.27 -40.30
N LYS A 211 0.66 -7.11 -39.74
CA LYS A 211 1.96 -7.47 -40.30
C LYS A 211 1.84 -8.25 -41.59
N VAL A 212 0.88 -9.17 -41.64
CA VAL A 212 0.70 -10.10 -42.77
C VAL A 212 -0.31 -9.62 -43.81
N SER A 213 -0.99 -8.50 -43.56
CA SER A 213 -1.90 -7.88 -44.52
C SER A 213 -1.13 -7.18 -45.66
N ASN A 214 -1.69 -7.19 -46.86
CA ASN A 214 -1.22 -6.44 -48.01
C ASN A 214 -1.47 -4.91 -47.88
N GLN A 215 -1.88 -4.41 -46.73
CA GLN A 215 -2.05 -2.99 -46.51
C GLN A 215 -0.68 -2.29 -46.53
N LYS A 216 -0.58 -1.18 -47.27
CA LYS A 216 0.67 -0.42 -47.43
C LYS A 216 1.19 0.12 -46.10
N SER A 217 0.31 0.70 -45.32
CA SER A 217 0.54 1.12 -43.95
C SER A 217 -0.77 1.13 -43.19
N GLU A 218 -0.72 1.21 -41.87
CA GLU A 218 -1.93 1.29 -41.01
C GLU A 218 -2.76 2.53 -41.32
N THR A 219 -2.15 3.57 -41.87
CA THR A 219 -2.75 4.87 -42.16
C THR A 219 -3.18 5.08 -43.63
N GLN A 220 -2.91 4.10 -44.49
CA GLN A 220 -3.23 4.25 -45.92
C GLN A 220 -4.10 3.11 -46.41
N TYR A 221 -5.26 3.46 -47.00
CA TYR A 221 -6.19 2.53 -47.63
C TYR A 221 -5.74 2.14 -49.05
N SER A 222 -4.51 1.67 -49.18
CA SER A 222 -3.95 1.13 -50.40
C SER A 222 -3.32 -0.22 -50.18
N SER A 223 -3.46 -1.13 -51.16
CA SER A 223 -2.83 -2.46 -51.07
C SER A 223 -1.48 -2.43 -51.78
N VAL A 224 -0.52 -3.11 -51.21
CA VAL A 224 0.80 -3.44 -51.76
C VAL A 224 1.00 -4.93 -51.68
N HIS A 225 1.36 -5.57 -52.74
CA HIS A 225 1.60 -7.02 -52.71
C HIS A 225 2.82 -7.31 -51.82
N LYS A 226 2.56 -7.96 -50.67
CA LYS A 226 3.61 -8.48 -49.76
C LYS A 226 3.78 -9.98 -49.98
N ILE A 227 4.99 -10.44 -50.07
CA ILE A 227 5.29 -11.89 -50.14
C ILE A 227 5.39 -12.40 -48.70
N VAL A 228 4.34 -13.08 -48.24
CA VAL A 228 4.33 -13.80 -46.94
C VAL A 228 4.38 -15.29 -47.23
N LYS A 229 5.46 -15.95 -46.82
CA LYS A 229 5.65 -17.38 -47.07
C LYS A 229 4.74 -18.23 -46.22
N SER A 230 4.44 -19.45 -46.69
CA SER A 230 3.69 -20.43 -45.86
C SER A 230 4.40 -20.67 -44.53
N GLY A 231 3.68 -20.57 -43.40
CA GLY A 231 4.18 -20.71 -42.05
C GLY A 231 4.72 -19.39 -41.42
N GLU A 232 4.92 -18.37 -42.19
CA GLU A 232 5.45 -17.11 -41.69
C GLU A 232 4.47 -16.40 -40.76
N THR A 233 3.14 -16.48 -41.04
CA THR A 233 2.09 -15.95 -40.16
C THR A 233 2.11 -16.60 -38.78
N VAL A 234 2.26 -17.93 -38.75
CA VAL A 234 2.36 -18.72 -37.51
C VAL A 234 3.59 -18.34 -36.71
N LYS A 235 4.73 -18.17 -37.39
CA LYS A 235 5.98 -17.73 -36.75
C LYS A 235 5.82 -16.33 -36.16
N ILE A 236 5.31 -15.38 -36.92
CA ILE A 236 5.08 -13.99 -36.45
C ILE A 236 4.16 -14.00 -35.25
N TYR A 237 3.09 -14.79 -35.26
CA TYR A 237 2.16 -14.89 -34.16
C TYR A 237 2.82 -15.47 -32.89
N ALA A 238 3.60 -16.53 -33.04
CA ALA A 238 4.32 -17.14 -31.91
C ALA A 238 5.35 -16.16 -31.31
N ASP A 239 6.06 -15.42 -32.15
CA ASP A 239 7.01 -14.41 -31.69
C ASP A 239 6.30 -13.25 -30.97
N GLU A 240 5.10 -12.85 -31.42
CA GLU A 240 4.30 -11.83 -30.75
C GLU A 240 3.77 -12.30 -29.39
N ILE A 241 3.29 -13.55 -29.27
CA ILE A 241 2.92 -14.12 -27.97
C ILE A 241 4.09 -14.08 -27.01
N LYS A 242 5.27 -14.53 -27.43
CA LYS A 242 6.47 -14.52 -26.59
C LYS A 242 6.87 -13.10 -26.19
N ARG A 243 6.84 -12.16 -27.12
CA ARG A 243 7.16 -10.74 -26.88
C ARG A 243 6.20 -10.11 -25.87
N ILE A 244 4.89 -10.30 -26.08
CA ILE A 244 3.85 -9.74 -25.23
C ILE A 244 3.91 -10.38 -23.84
N SER A 245 4.01 -11.71 -23.74
CA SER A 245 4.13 -12.43 -22.47
C SER A 245 5.35 -11.98 -21.68
N LYS A 246 6.51 -11.80 -22.33
CA LYS A 246 7.72 -11.25 -21.68
C LYS A 246 7.48 -9.86 -21.11
N LYS A 247 6.74 -8.99 -21.83
CA LYS A 247 6.41 -7.64 -21.35
C LYS A 247 5.40 -7.66 -20.20
N VAL A 248 4.37 -8.50 -20.29
CA VAL A 248 3.37 -8.65 -19.24
C VAL A 248 3.97 -9.27 -17.98
N ALA A 249 4.93 -10.17 -18.12
CA ALA A 249 5.67 -10.73 -16.98
C ALA A 249 6.49 -9.69 -16.18
N LEU A 250 6.69 -8.47 -16.73
CA LEU A 250 7.25 -7.35 -15.97
C LEU A 250 6.24 -6.72 -14.99
N LEU A 251 4.95 -7.03 -15.15
CA LEU A 251 3.91 -6.64 -14.21
C LEU A 251 4.00 -7.58 -12.99
N LYS A 252 4.82 -7.19 -12.02
CA LYS A 252 4.90 -7.88 -10.74
C LYS A 252 3.59 -7.73 -9.95
N SER A 253 3.47 -8.44 -8.85
CA SER A 253 2.34 -8.42 -7.92
C SER A 253 1.84 -7.02 -7.48
N GLY A 254 2.52 -5.94 -7.88
CA GLY A 254 2.07 -4.56 -7.72
C GLY A 254 0.88 -4.14 -8.61
N PHE A 255 0.41 -5.02 -9.53
CA PHE A 255 -0.77 -4.79 -10.37
C PHE A 255 -1.91 -5.71 -9.91
N PRO A 256 -2.79 -5.25 -9.01
CA PRO A 256 -3.91 -6.05 -8.54
C PRO A 256 -4.89 -6.35 -9.68
N LYS A 257 -5.36 -7.60 -9.76
CA LYS A 257 -6.27 -8.06 -10.82
C LYS A 257 -7.53 -7.20 -10.97
N ASP A 258 -8.01 -6.60 -9.87
CA ASP A 258 -9.26 -5.82 -9.82
C ASP A 258 -9.04 -4.29 -9.89
N ALA A 259 -7.82 -3.82 -10.03
CA ALA A 259 -7.52 -2.38 -10.05
C ALA A 259 -7.98 -1.69 -11.34
N ALA A 260 -8.15 -2.43 -12.43
CA ALA A 260 -8.58 -1.90 -13.71
C ALA A 260 -9.83 -2.61 -14.25
N GLN A 261 -10.83 -1.83 -14.59
CA GLN A 261 -12.07 -2.30 -15.21
C GLN A 261 -12.18 -1.75 -16.63
N PHE A 262 -12.50 -2.59 -17.60
CA PHE A 262 -12.69 -2.20 -19.02
C PHE A 262 -14.10 -2.54 -19.46
N ILE A 263 -14.77 -1.56 -20.07
CA ILE A 263 -16.10 -1.68 -20.64
C ILE A 263 -16.14 -1.16 -22.08
N THR A 264 -16.87 -1.81 -22.96
CA THR A 264 -17.18 -1.26 -24.28
C THR A 264 -18.46 -0.44 -24.13
N PHE A 265 -18.34 0.89 -24.30
CA PHE A 265 -19.41 1.83 -24.00
C PHE A 265 -19.29 3.08 -24.89
N ASP A 266 -20.41 3.58 -25.37
CA ASP A 266 -20.47 4.87 -26.04
C ASP A 266 -20.74 5.96 -25.01
N ILE A 267 -19.78 6.84 -24.81
CA ILE A 267 -19.85 7.91 -23.79
C ILE A 267 -21.03 8.87 -23.99
N ARG A 268 -21.68 8.90 -25.18
CA ARG A 268 -22.86 9.72 -25.44
C ARG A 268 -24.14 9.09 -24.93
N GLU A 269 -24.14 7.79 -24.65
CA GLU A 269 -25.28 7.10 -24.07
C GLU A 269 -25.49 7.54 -22.60
N PRO A 270 -26.74 7.78 -22.16
CA PRO A 270 -27.00 8.21 -20.80
C PRO A 270 -26.49 7.19 -19.79
N LEU A 271 -25.81 7.66 -18.75
CA LEU A 271 -25.41 6.83 -17.64
C LEU A 271 -26.62 6.48 -16.77
N SER A 272 -26.68 5.22 -16.32
CA SER A 272 -27.76 4.73 -15.44
C SER A 272 -27.24 4.44 -14.03
N GLU A 273 -28.12 4.55 -13.04
CA GLU A 273 -27.82 4.22 -11.63
C GLU A 273 -27.45 2.73 -11.42
N ILE A 274 -27.80 1.86 -12.38
CA ILE A 274 -27.53 0.41 -12.32
C ILE A 274 -26.17 0.06 -12.94
N GLY A 275 -25.58 0.97 -13.74
CA GLY A 275 -24.33 0.75 -14.46
C GLY A 275 -23.08 0.78 -13.57
N PRO A 276 -21.90 0.47 -14.13
CA PRO A 276 -20.63 0.54 -13.43
C PRO A 276 -20.17 1.98 -13.13
N ILE A 277 -20.79 2.99 -13.78
CA ILE A 277 -20.51 4.40 -13.62
C ILE A 277 -21.75 5.06 -13.02
N LYS A 278 -21.64 5.41 -11.76
CA LYS A 278 -22.72 6.06 -11.00
C LYS A 278 -22.47 7.55 -10.84
N ARG A 279 -23.51 8.28 -10.46
CA ARG A 279 -23.39 9.69 -10.10
C ARG A 279 -22.33 9.86 -9.00
N ASP A 280 -21.49 10.88 -9.13
CA ASP A 280 -20.49 11.27 -8.11
C ASP A 280 -19.60 10.09 -7.63
N SER A 281 -19.25 9.18 -8.54
CA SER A 281 -18.48 7.96 -8.21
C SER A 281 -17.03 7.97 -8.67
N ILE A 282 -16.62 8.97 -9.43
CA ILE A 282 -15.29 9.12 -10.03
C ILE A 282 -14.54 10.27 -9.37
N ASP A 283 -13.31 10.02 -8.96
CA ASP A 283 -12.47 11.02 -8.31
C ASP A 283 -11.68 11.88 -9.30
N PHE A 284 -11.27 11.29 -10.42
CA PHE A 284 -10.52 11.99 -11.44
C PHE A 284 -10.84 11.44 -12.83
N VAL A 285 -11.08 12.33 -13.79
CA VAL A 285 -11.26 11.96 -15.21
C VAL A 285 -10.08 12.49 -15.99
N ILE A 286 -9.48 11.64 -16.80
CA ILE A 286 -8.44 12.02 -17.76
C ILE A 286 -8.68 11.28 -19.07
N THR A 287 -8.68 12.03 -20.17
CA THR A 287 -8.96 11.43 -21.47
C THR A 287 -8.42 12.25 -22.64
N SER A 288 -8.21 11.57 -23.76
CA SER A 288 -7.93 12.19 -25.05
C SER A 288 -8.96 11.68 -26.04
N PRO A 289 -10.07 12.42 -26.23
CA PRO A 289 -11.11 12.06 -27.19
C PRO A 289 -10.56 12.11 -28.62
N PRO A 290 -11.23 11.52 -29.61
CA PRO A 290 -10.90 11.71 -31.02
C PRO A 290 -10.87 13.20 -31.37
N TYR A 291 -9.81 13.65 -32.02
CA TYR A 291 -9.69 15.06 -32.42
C TYR A 291 -10.62 15.36 -33.59
N PRO A 292 -11.16 16.57 -33.66
CA PRO A 292 -12.09 16.92 -34.73
C PRO A 292 -11.41 16.78 -36.09
N ASN A 293 -12.06 16.05 -37.00
CA ASN A 293 -11.64 15.85 -38.41
C ASN A 293 -10.22 15.24 -38.58
N SER A 294 -9.77 14.38 -37.65
CA SER A 294 -8.38 13.86 -37.65
C SER A 294 -8.25 12.44 -38.20
N PHE A 295 -8.97 11.50 -37.71
CA PHE A 295 -8.80 10.08 -38.02
C PHE A 295 -10.13 9.31 -38.07
N ASP A 296 -10.18 8.30 -38.92
CA ASP A 296 -11.23 7.30 -38.99
C ASP A 296 -10.70 5.99 -38.38
N TYR A 297 -10.83 5.83 -37.05
CA TYR A 297 -10.27 4.67 -36.32
C TYR A 297 -10.84 3.33 -36.77
N HIS A 298 -12.12 3.30 -37.21
CA HIS A 298 -12.74 2.10 -37.76
C HIS A 298 -12.03 1.60 -39.02
N LEU A 299 -11.48 2.48 -39.86
CA LEU A 299 -10.69 2.12 -41.03
C LEU A 299 -9.29 1.63 -40.67
N TYR A 300 -8.64 2.26 -39.67
CA TYR A 300 -7.31 1.84 -39.21
C TYR A 300 -7.33 0.43 -38.63
N HIS A 301 -8.36 0.14 -37.84
CA HIS A 301 -8.48 -1.14 -37.17
C HIS A 301 -9.34 -2.17 -37.87
N ARG A 302 -9.88 -1.88 -39.09
CA ARG A 302 -10.87 -2.72 -39.75
C ARG A 302 -10.48 -4.18 -39.93
N PHE A 303 -9.25 -4.49 -40.38
CA PHE A 303 -8.83 -5.89 -40.53
C PHE A 303 -8.65 -6.58 -39.18
N ARG A 304 -8.14 -5.85 -38.18
CA ARG A 304 -8.07 -6.33 -36.81
C ARG A 304 -9.45 -6.65 -36.26
N LEU A 305 -10.41 -5.73 -36.44
CA LEU A 305 -11.79 -5.92 -35.98
C LEU A 305 -12.44 -7.12 -36.66
N PHE A 306 -12.35 -7.26 -37.96
CA PHE A 306 -12.87 -8.43 -38.69
C PHE A 306 -12.30 -9.74 -38.17
N TRP A 307 -10.97 -9.84 -38.02
CA TRP A 307 -10.33 -11.05 -37.54
C TRP A 307 -10.63 -11.35 -36.08
N LEU A 308 -10.91 -10.32 -35.27
CA LEU A 308 -11.36 -10.47 -33.91
C LEU A 308 -12.87 -10.79 -33.78
N GLY A 309 -13.63 -10.74 -34.89
CA GLY A 309 -15.07 -11.05 -34.92
C GLY A 309 -15.98 -9.85 -34.70
N PHE A 310 -15.48 -8.63 -34.86
CA PHE A 310 -16.25 -7.39 -34.75
C PHE A 310 -16.57 -6.80 -36.13
N ASP A 311 -17.70 -6.08 -36.24
CA ASP A 311 -18.05 -5.36 -37.45
C ASP A 311 -17.51 -3.91 -37.42
N PRO A 312 -16.55 -3.55 -38.31
CA PRO A 312 -16.02 -2.20 -38.36
C PRO A 312 -17.04 -1.13 -38.78
N LYS A 313 -18.11 -1.51 -39.51
CA LYS A 313 -19.14 -0.54 -39.97
C LYS A 313 -19.94 0.00 -38.80
N ASN A 314 -20.40 -0.88 -37.90
CA ASN A 314 -21.13 -0.48 -36.68
C ASN A 314 -20.32 0.48 -35.80
N PHE A 315 -19.01 0.29 -35.76
CA PHE A 315 -18.12 1.21 -35.06
C PHE A 315 -18.00 2.58 -35.80
N GLY A 316 -17.81 2.55 -37.12
CA GLY A 316 -17.63 3.75 -37.94
C GLY A 316 -18.84 4.70 -37.95
N GLU A 317 -20.07 4.17 -37.91
CA GLU A 317 -21.31 4.97 -37.92
C GLU A 317 -21.47 5.82 -36.65
N SER A 318 -20.83 5.41 -35.56
CA SER A 318 -20.93 6.03 -34.25
C SER A 318 -19.64 6.72 -33.78
N GLU A 319 -18.63 6.83 -34.64
CA GLU A 319 -17.33 7.39 -34.27
C GLU A 319 -17.37 8.93 -34.18
N ILE A 320 -17.01 9.46 -32.99
CA ILE A 320 -16.92 10.91 -32.75
C ILE A 320 -15.71 11.46 -33.51
N GLY A 321 -15.88 12.63 -34.18
CA GLY A 321 -14.79 13.29 -34.86
C GLY A 321 -14.33 12.65 -36.18
N SER A 322 -15.06 11.64 -36.68
CA SER A 322 -14.73 10.94 -37.94
C SER A 322 -14.59 11.88 -39.13
N HIS A 323 -13.46 11.80 -39.85
CA HIS A 323 -13.19 12.60 -41.03
C HIS A 323 -14.25 12.36 -42.11
N LEU A 324 -14.55 11.11 -42.46
CA LEU A 324 -15.50 10.76 -43.49
C LEU A 324 -16.94 11.15 -43.16
N ARG A 325 -17.34 11.10 -41.90
CA ARG A 325 -18.68 11.44 -41.47
C ARG A 325 -18.91 12.94 -41.45
N HIS A 326 -17.94 13.72 -40.95
CA HIS A 326 -18.08 15.16 -40.77
C HIS A 326 -17.76 15.99 -42.01
N GLN A 327 -16.95 15.49 -42.97
CA GLN A 327 -16.69 16.18 -44.24
C GLN A 327 -17.94 16.37 -45.13
N ARG A 328 -18.96 15.53 -44.94
CA ARG A 328 -20.22 15.54 -45.69
C ARG A 328 -21.29 16.45 -45.10
N GLN A 329 -21.00 17.07 -43.92
CA GLN A 329 -21.95 17.94 -43.21
C GLN A 329 -21.56 19.40 -43.37
N GLU A 330 -22.58 20.30 -43.52
CA GLU A 330 -22.35 21.76 -43.67
C GLU A 330 -21.69 22.34 -42.41
N ASP A 331 -22.03 21.82 -41.20
CA ASP A 331 -21.40 22.20 -39.92
C ASP A 331 -20.81 20.98 -39.22
N GLY A 332 -19.71 20.50 -39.71
CA GLY A 332 -19.01 19.35 -39.13
C GLY A 332 -18.43 19.62 -37.75
N PHE A 333 -17.96 20.83 -37.44
CA PHE A 333 -17.41 21.21 -36.15
C PHE A 333 -18.51 21.38 -35.07
N GLY A 334 -19.64 21.98 -35.44
CA GLY A 334 -20.81 22.09 -34.54
C GLY A 334 -21.37 20.70 -34.13
N THR A 335 -21.37 19.76 -35.09
CA THR A 335 -21.73 18.35 -34.79
C THR A 335 -20.76 17.73 -33.81
N TYR A 336 -19.45 17.91 -33.98
CA TYR A 336 -18.44 17.46 -33.05
C TYR A 336 -18.66 18.02 -31.61
N LEU A 337 -18.91 19.34 -31.53
CA LEU A 337 -19.17 19.98 -30.23
C LEU A 337 -20.45 19.43 -29.56
N THR A 338 -21.48 19.15 -30.35
CA THR A 338 -22.72 18.53 -29.85
C THR A 338 -22.47 17.14 -29.25
N GLU A 339 -21.68 16.30 -29.93
CA GLU A 339 -21.32 14.96 -29.46
C GLU A 339 -20.42 15.05 -28.22
N MET A 340 -19.45 15.96 -28.21
CA MET A 340 -18.59 16.17 -27.04
C MET A 340 -19.36 16.78 -25.85
N LYS A 341 -20.41 17.57 -26.07
CA LYS A 341 -21.28 18.05 -25.00
C LYS A 341 -21.90 16.87 -24.25
N LEU A 342 -22.46 15.88 -24.96
CA LEU A 342 -23.02 14.68 -24.31
C LEU A 342 -21.97 13.91 -23.50
N ALA A 343 -20.76 13.79 -24.04
CA ALA A 343 -19.66 13.17 -23.33
C ALA A 343 -19.29 13.95 -22.06
N LEU A 344 -19.20 15.27 -22.12
CA LEU A 344 -18.90 16.15 -20.98
C LEU A 344 -20.02 16.17 -19.94
N GLU A 345 -21.29 16.06 -20.34
CA GLU A 345 -22.42 15.92 -19.42
C GLU A 345 -22.32 14.62 -18.61
N ASN A 346 -21.96 13.49 -19.24
CA ASN A 346 -21.73 12.23 -18.57
C ASN A 346 -20.47 12.27 -17.67
N ILE A 347 -19.41 12.94 -18.08
CA ILE A 347 -18.23 13.19 -17.25
C ILE A 347 -18.63 14.01 -16.00
N TYR A 348 -19.40 15.09 -16.19
CA TYR A 348 -19.88 15.91 -15.09
C TYR A 348 -20.77 15.13 -14.12
N TYR A 349 -21.68 14.30 -14.64
CA TYR A 349 -22.54 13.44 -13.85
C TYR A 349 -21.73 12.48 -12.96
N ALA A 350 -20.73 11.80 -13.52
CA ALA A 350 -19.94 10.79 -12.83
C ALA A 350 -18.88 11.38 -11.89
N LEU A 351 -18.36 12.57 -12.19
CA LEU A 351 -17.31 13.23 -11.44
C LEU A 351 -17.84 13.73 -10.09
N ARG A 352 -17.11 13.48 -9.03
CA ARG A 352 -17.43 13.97 -7.69
C ARG A 352 -17.34 15.49 -7.58
N PRO A 353 -18.17 16.13 -6.74
CA PRO A 353 -18.03 17.56 -6.45
C PRO A 353 -16.63 17.94 -5.98
N GLY A 354 -16.14 19.08 -6.44
CA GLY A 354 -14.81 19.61 -6.13
C GLY A 354 -13.66 18.97 -6.89
N ARG A 355 -13.92 17.94 -7.74
CA ARG A 355 -12.90 17.14 -8.43
C ARG A 355 -12.67 17.59 -9.88
N TYR A 356 -11.66 17.01 -10.51
CA TYR A 356 -11.10 17.47 -11.78
C TYR A 356 -11.36 16.50 -12.91
N ALA A 357 -11.62 17.07 -14.09
CA ALA A 357 -11.56 16.36 -15.37
C ALA A 357 -10.55 17.03 -16.28
N VAL A 358 -9.75 16.23 -16.97
CA VAL A 358 -8.76 16.70 -17.96
C VAL A 358 -9.06 16.10 -19.31
N VAL A 359 -9.21 16.99 -20.30
CA VAL A 359 -9.44 16.63 -21.71
C VAL A 359 -8.26 17.11 -22.53
N ILE A 360 -7.59 16.19 -23.22
CA ILE A 360 -6.42 16.50 -24.06
C ILE A 360 -6.87 16.47 -25.52
N VAL A 361 -6.77 17.61 -26.19
CA VAL A 361 -7.24 17.79 -27.58
C VAL A 361 -6.25 18.56 -28.41
N GLY A 362 -6.35 18.39 -29.72
CA GLY A 362 -5.70 19.25 -30.71
C GLY A 362 -6.71 20.12 -31.46
N ASP A 363 -6.22 21.14 -32.14
CA ASP A 363 -7.06 22.01 -32.93
C ASP A 363 -7.72 21.28 -34.11
N GLY A 364 -8.97 21.61 -34.40
CA GLY A 364 -9.72 21.08 -35.49
C GLY A 364 -9.57 21.95 -36.78
N ILE A 365 -9.59 21.31 -37.96
CA ILE A 365 -9.59 22.02 -39.22
C ILE A 365 -10.81 21.59 -40.02
N TYR A 366 -11.74 22.52 -40.28
CA TYR A 366 -12.91 22.32 -41.13
C TYR A 366 -13.04 23.43 -42.15
N GLY A 367 -13.28 23.07 -43.40
CA GLY A 367 -13.41 24.06 -44.47
C GLY A 367 -12.22 25.03 -44.63
N GLY A 368 -11.01 24.58 -44.24
CA GLY A 368 -9.80 25.39 -44.23
C GLY A 368 -9.65 26.35 -43.05
N ARG A 369 -10.66 26.42 -42.15
CA ARG A 369 -10.62 27.25 -40.94
C ARG A 369 -10.09 26.40 -39.74
N VAL A 370 -9.23 26.99 -38.94
CA VAL A 370 -8.72 26.38 -37.68
C VAL A 370 -9.63 26.79 -36.54
N TYR A 371 -10.05 25.79 -35.72
CA TYR A 371 -10.87 25.98 -34.53
C TYR A 371 -10.05 25.61 -33.30
N ASN A 372 -10.01 26.49 -32.30
CA ASN A 372 -9.40 26.22 -31.01
C ASN A 372 -10.34 25.31 -30.21
N THR A 373 -10.12 24.02 -30.35
CA THR A 373 -11.01 22.99 -29.77
C THR A 373 -11.11 23.08 -28.24
N ALA A 374 -10.01 23.38 -27.54
CA ALA A 374 -10.02 23.45 -26.06
C ALA A 374 -10.81 24.66 -25.56
N GLU A 375 -10.74 25.82 -26.22
CA GLU A 375 -11.54 27.00 -25.87
C GLU A 375 -13.03 26.74 -26.04
N GLU A 376 -13.42 26.15 -27.15
CA GLU A 376 -14.83 25.81 -27.43
C GLU A 376 -15.38 24.79 -26.44
N LEU A 377 -14.58 23.72 -26.10
CA LEU A 377 -14.95 22.74 -25.09
C LEU A 377 -14.99 23.34 -23.69
N SER A 378 -14.14 24.31 -23.37
CA SER A 378 -14.18 25.07 -22.11
C SER A 378 -15.50 25.83 -21.98
N GLU A 379 -15.95 26.49 -23.08
CA GLU A 379 -17.24 27.21 -23.08
C GLU A 379 -18.43 26.25 -22.93
N VAL A 380 -18.42 25.13 -23.65
CA VAL A 380 -19.43 24.06 -23.47
C VAL A 380 -19.45 23.54 -22.04
N SER A 381 -18.28 23.30 -21.45
CA SER A 381 -18.15 22.79 -20.08
C SER A 381 -18.73 23.76 -19.04
N ARG A 382 -18.53 25.08 -19.24
CA ARG A 382 -19.10 26.11 -18.37
C ARG A 382 -20.62 26.12 -18.44
N LYS A 383 -21.21 25.94 -19.63
CA LYS A 383 -22.69 25.83 -19.81
C LYS A 383 -23.26 24.56 -19.16
N ILE A 384 -22.46 23.48 -19.00
CA ILE A 384 -22.83 22.25 -18.30
C ILE A 384 -22.81 22.44 -16.76
N GLY A 385 -21.95 23.34 -16.26
CA GLY A 385 -21.84 23.63 -14.83
C GLY A 385 -20.46 23.43 -14.22
N PHE A 386 -19.40 23.18 -15.00
CA PHE A 386 -18.03 23.25 -14.52
C PHE A 386 -17.73 24.68 -14.06
N MET A 387 -17.14 24.81 -12.86
CA MET A 387 -16.90 26.08 -12.20
C MET A 387 -15.65 26.77 -12.75
N ASP A 388 -14.57 26.00 -12.83
CA ASP A 388 -13.26 26.51 -13.22
C ASP A 388 -12.75 25.77 -14.45
N SER A 389 -12.02 26.46 -15.31
CA SER A 389 -11.34 25.87 -16.45
C SER A 389 -10.00 26.55 -16.72
N SER A 390 -9.01 25.78 -17.16
CA SER A 390 -7.70 26.28 -17.60
C SER A 390 -7.15 25.43 -18.74
N ILE A 391 -6.39 26.09 -19.61
CA ILE A 391 -5.76 25.44 -20.75
C ILE A 391 -4.25 25.56 -20.63
N ILE A 392 -3.55 24.43 -20.79
CA ILE A 392 -2.09 24.36 -20.89
C ILE A 392 -1.75 23.90 -22.31
N VAL A 393 -0.91 24.64 -22.99
CA VAL A 393 -0.47 24.30 -24.36
C VAL A 393 0.85 23.56 -24.28
N ARG A 394 0.94 22.39 -24.93
CA ARG A 394 2.19 21.66 -25.14
C ARG A 394 2.58 21.67 -26.63
N ASN A 395 3.87 21.76 -26.93
CA ASN A 395 4.37 21.65 -28.28
C ASN A 395 4.72 20.20 -28.61
N LEU A 396 4.38 19.76 -29.84
CA LEU A 396 4.75 18.44 -30.31
C LEU A 396 6.11 18.49 -31.02
N HIS A 397 7.08 17.75 -30.50
CA HIS A 397 8.40 17.66 -31.14
C HIS A 397 8.33 17.13 -32.55
N LYS A 398 9.16 17.64 -33.44
CA LYS A 398 9.17 17.33 -34.89
C LYS A 398 9.29 15.83 -35.20
N SER A 399 10.02 15.06 -34.36
CA SER A 399 10.20 13.61 -34.48
C SER A 399 8.98 12.79 -34.06
N LYS A 400 8.07 13.34 -33.25
CA LYS A 400 6.87 12.67 -32.74
C LYS A 400 5.58 13.04 -33.44
N ARG A 401 5.67 13.90 -34.49
CA ARG A 401 4.53 14.30 -35.30
C ARG A 401 4.15 13.16 -36.24
N SER A 402 2.88 12.79 -36.31
CA SER A 402 2.41 11.79 -37.28
C SER A 402 2.62 12.28 -38.70
N VAL A 403 3.17 11.43 -39.55
CA VAL A 403 3.59 11.78 -40.91
C VAL A 403 2.52 11.40 -41.91
N GLY A 404 1.81 12.39 -42.46
CA GLY A 404 1.09 12.29 -43.75
C GLY A 404 1.62 13.37 -44.69
N PRO A 405 1.87 13.08 -45.98
CA PRO A 405 2.51 14.04 -46.90
C PRO A 405 1.68 15.28 -47.24
N SER A 406 0.40 15.31 -46.93
CA SER A 406 -0.54 16.36 -47.37
C SER A 406 -1.36 17.01 -46.26
N ALA A 407 -1.25 16.59 -44.98
CA ALA A 407 -1.98 17.22 -43.89
C ALA A 407 -1.09 18.22 -43.15
N ARG A 408 -1.61 19.45 -42.88
CA ARG A 408 -1.00 20.36 -41.93
C ARG A 408 -0.79 19.61 -40.60
N ARG A 409 0.48 19.46 -40.17
CA ARG A 409 0.86 18.72 -38.97
C ARG A 409 0.32 19.44 -37.76
N LEU A 410 -0.30 18.68 -36.85
CA LEU A 410 -0.64 19.15 -35.51
C LEU A 410 0.67 19.53 -34.81
N GLU A 411 0.84 20.79 -34.48
CA GLU A 411 2.07 21.31 -33.84
C GLU A 411 1.93 21.45 -32.36
N LYS A 412 0.69 21.53 -31.87
CA LYS A 412 0.34 21.77 -30.49
C LYS A 412 -0.80 20.85 -30.05
N GLU A 413 -0.77 20.43 -28.84
CA GLU A 413 -1.90 19.84 -28.09
C GLU A 413 -2.24 20.72 -26.91
N GLN A 414 -3.48 20.67 -26.48
CA GLN A 414 -4.03 21.48 -25.41
C GLN A 414 -4.56 20.57 -24.30
N ILE A 415 -4.14 20.83 -23.07
CA ILE A 415 -4.59 20.14 -21.88
C ILE A 415 -5.64 21.04 -21.22
N LEU A 416 -6.92 20.72 -21.43
CA LEU A 416 -8.04 21.42 -20.81
C LEU A 416 -8.32 20.81 -19.44
N ILE A 417 -8.16 21.59 -18.38
CA ILE A 417 -8.42 21.22 -17.01
C ILE A 417 -9.75 21.84 -16.60
N LEU A 418 -10.67 21.00 -16.13
CA LEU A 418 -12.02 21.39 -15.70
C LEU A 418 -12.22 21.02 -14.24
N ARG A 419 -12.98 21.80 -13.46
CA ARG A 419 -13.34 21.52 -12.09
C ARG A 419 -14.83 21.53 -11.88
N LYS A 420 -15.39 20.45 -11.30
CA LYS A 420 -16.78 20.44 -10.84
C LYS A 420 -16.88 21.23 -9.53
N PRO A 421 -17.94 22.08 -9.32
CA PRO A 421 -18.10 22.85 -8.09
C PRO A 421 -18.05 21.96 -6.84
N PRO A 422 -17.42 22.39 -5.74
CA PRO A 422 -17.52 21.72 -4.45
C PRO A 422 -18.94 21.85 -3.91
N GLN A 423 -19.40 20.86 -3.17
CA GLN A 423 -20.75 20.83 -2.60
C GLN A 423 -20.71 20.26 -1.19
N ASN A 424 -21.39 20.94 -0.26
CA ASN A 424 -21.67 20.38 1.07
C ASN A 424 -22.61 19.18 0.96
N THR A 425 -22.23 18.10 1.63
CA THR A 425 -22.93 16.81 1.55
C THR A 425 -23.20 16.28 2.95
N GLU A 426 -24.37 15.70 3.16
CA GLU A 426 -24.65 14.91 4.36
C GLU A 426 -24.03 13.53 4.23
N PHE A 427 -23.20 13.18 5.20
CA PHE A 427 -22.63 11.84 5.32
C PHE A 427 -23.22 11.15 6.55
N LYS A 428 -23.71 9.91 6.36
CA LYS A 428 -24.07 9.05 7.47
C LYS A 428 -22.92 8.09 7.77
N LEU A 429 -22.50 8.02 9.03
CA LEU A 429 -21.34 7.27 9.50
C LEU A 429 -21.80 6.09 10.36
N THR A 430 -21.67 4.86 9.86
CA THR A 430 -22.13 3.68 10.60
C THR A 430 -21.07 3.20 11.60
N LYS A 431 -21.53 2.70 12.75
CA LYS A 431 -20.66 2.08 13.76
C LYS A 431 -20.04 0.76 13.24
N PRO A 432 -18.90 0.34 13.81
CA PRO A 432 -18.39 -1.02 13.61
C PRO A 432 -19.37 -2.08 14.11
N ASN A 433 -19.23 -3.31 13.62
CA ASN A 433 -20.10 -4.44 14.03
C ASN A 433 -19.85 -4.91 15.47
N TYR A 434 -18.79 -4.44 16.13
CA TYR A 434 -18.47 -4.75 17.52
C TYR A 434 -18.86 -3.59 18.47
N LYS A 435 -19.05 -3.91 19.73
CA LYS A 435 -19.39 -2.91 20.75
C LYS A 435 -18.17 -2.02 21.03
N LEU A 436 -18.33 -0.71 20.91
CA LEU A 436 -17.34 0.26 21.35
C LEU A 436 -17.37 0.43 22.86
N TRP A 437 -16.19 0.64 23.46
CA TRP A 437 -16.07 1.09 24.83
C TRP A 437 -16.36 2.61 24.92
N GLY A 438 -16.76 3.08 26.10
CA GLY A 438 -17.09 4.50 26.26
C GLY A 438 -15.96 5.46 25.85
N TYR A 439 -14.70 5.10 26.10
CA TYR A 439 -13.56 5.89 25.63
C TYR A 439 -13.40 5.86 24.09
N GLU A 440 -13.77 4.78 23.42
CA GLU A 440 -13.70 4.68 21.95
C GLU A 440 -14.82 5.48 21.28
N GLU A 441 -15.99 5.54 21.91
CA GLU A 441 -17.05 6.45 21.44
C GLU A 441 -16.64 7.91 21.58
N MET A 442 -15.94 8.26 22.65
CA MET A 442 -15.35 9.58 22.82
C MET A 442 -14.28 9.84 21.74
N LEU A 443 -13.34 8.91 21.53
CA LEU A 443 -12.31 9.03 20.50
C LEU A 443 -12.92 9.17 19.10
N ARG A 444 -14.00 8.48 18.79
CA ARG A 444 -14.73 8.61 17.51
C ARG A 444 -15.21 10.05 17.27
N ARG A 445 -15.74 10.70 18.29
CA ARG A 445 -16.17 12.11 18.20
C ARG A 445 -14.98 13.05 18.04
N GLU A 446 -13.93 12.82 18.81
CA GLU A 446 -12.69 13.60 18.74
C GLU A 446 -11.98 13.48 17.39
N GLU A 447 -11.97 12.29 16.76
CA GLU A 447 -11.42 12.10 15.41
C GLU A 447 -12.13 12.99 14.39
N ILE A 448 -13.45 13.01 14.41
CA ILE A 448 -14.25 13.81 13.48
C ILE A 448 -14.00 15.29 13.71
N LEU A 449 -14.01 15.71 14.97
CA LEU A 449 -13.69 17.10 15.33
C LEU A 449 -12.26 17.48 14.93
N GLY A 450 -11.29 16.59 15.17
CA GLY A 450 -9.88 16.78 14.78
C GLY A 450 -9.68 16.93 13.28
N LEU A 451 -10.24 16.01 12.50
CA LEU A 451 -10.07 15.96 11.04
C LEU A 451 -10.89 17.01 10.28
N LEU A 452 -12.12 17.32 10.73
CA LEU A 452 -13.10 18.05 9.94
C LEU A 452 -13.57 19.36 10.57
N LYS A 453 -13.30 19.56 11.85
CA LYS A 453 -13.78 20.73 12.65
C LYS A 453 -15.30 20.86 12.68
N VAL A 454 -16.02 19.74 12.52
CA VAL A 454 -17.48 19.67 12.61
C VAL A 454 -17.91 18.69 13.69
N PRO A 455 -19.03 18.93 14.39
CA PRO A 455 -19.55 18.00 15.38
C PRO A 455 -20.17 16.76 14.72
N LEU A 456 -20.15 15.64 15.42
CA LEU A 456 -20.90 14.43 15.08
C LEU A 456 -22.29 14.48 15.75
N PHE A 457 -23.33 14.34 14.95
CA PHE A 457 -24.71 14.17 15.44
C PHE A 457 -25.04 12.68 15.39
N GLU A 458 -25.33 12.06 16.53
CA GLU A 458 -25.62 10.63 16.63
C GLU A 458 -27.13 10.39 16.77
N ASP A 459 -27.63 9.37 16.06
CA ASP A 459 -29.01 8.91 16.18
C ASP A 459 -29.16 7.91 17.37
N LYS A 460 -30.41 7.44 17.61
CA LYS A 460 -30.70 6.47 18.69
C LYS A 460 -29.93 5.15 18.57
N ASN A 461 -29.48 4.78 17.38
CA ASN A 461 -28.70 3.57 17.13
C ASN A 461 -27.20 3.86 17.28
N GLY A 462 -26.82 5.13 17.46
CA GLY A 462 -25.46 5.60 17.56
C GLY A 462 -24.75 5.72 16.21
N ASP A 463 -25.46 5.61 15.09
CA ASP A 463 -24.96 6.02 13.80
C ASP A 463 -24.83 7.54 13.77
N GLY A 464 -23.79 8.04 13.13
CA GLY A 464 -23.49 9.47 13.10
C GLY A 464 -23.94 10.12 11.80
N LYS A 465 -24.27 11.42 11.89
CA LYS A 465 -24.49 12.29 10.75
C LYS A 465 -23.60 13.51 10.82
N ILE A 466 -23.03 13.89 9.71
CA ILE A 466 -22.27 15.12 9.55
C ILE A 466 -22.61 15.77 8.21
N VAL A 467 -22.53 17.08 8.16
CA VAL A 467 -22.61 17.86 6.91
C VAL A 467 -21.28 18.56 6.70
N THR A 468 -20.61 18.26 5.61
CA THR A 468 -19.32 18.85 5.28
C THR A 468 -19.08 18.81 3.77
N ASP A 469 -18.06 19.53 3.31
CA ASP A 469 -17.63 19.49 1.91
C ASP A 469 -17.36 18.05 1.47
N PHE A 470 -17.83 17.70 0.28
CA PHE A 470 -17.63 16.37 -0.30
C PHE A 470 -16.15 15.96 -0.38
N LEU A 471 -15.25 16.91 -0.57
CA LEU A 471 -13.79 16.68 -0.56
C LEU A 471 -13.27 16.12 0.77
N ASN A 472 -14.01 16.23 1.84
CA ASN A 472 -13.65 15.62 3.12
C ASN A 472 -13.90 14.10 3.18
N LEU A 473 -14.46 13.50 2.12
CA LEU A 473 -14.71 12.05 2.08
C LEU A 473 -13.45 11.22 2.41
N ASP A 474 -12.28 11.61 1.92
CA ASP A 474 -11.06 10.86 2.20
C ASP A 474 -10.59 11.06 3.66
N LYS A 475 -10.83 12.23 4.25
CA LYS A 475 -10.63 12.40 5.70
C LYS A 475 -11.57 11.48 6.48
N LEU A 476 -12.83 11.34 6.03
CA LEU A 476 -13.77 10.40 6.62
C LEU A 476 -13.36 8.93 6.48
N ARG A 477 -12.76 8.57 5.37
CA ARG A 477 -12.22 7.20 5.16
C ARG A 477 -11.09 6.84 6.13
N ARG A 478 -10.40 7.83 6.70
CA ARG A 478 -9.37 7.62 7.74
C ARG A 478 -9.95 7.22 9.09
N LEU A 479 -11.23 7.49 9.37
CA LEU A 479 -11.84 7.23 10.66
C LEU A 479 -11.62 5.79 11.13
N THR A 480 -11.31 5.66 12.43
CA THR A 480 -10.95 4.39 13.06
C THR A 480 -12.20 3.64 13.52
N PHE A 481 -13.11 4.34 14.21
CA PHE A 481 -14.30 3.74 14.83
C PHE A 481 -15.57 3.96 13.99
N THR A 482 -15.42 4.05 12.68
CA THR A 482 -16.49 4.12 11.69
C THR A 482 -16.30 3.01 10.69
N LYS A 483 -17.37 2.25 10.39
CA LYS A 483 -17.31 1.13 9.45
C LYS A 483 -17.48 1.62 8.03
N ASP A 484 -18.62 2.22 7.75
CA ASP A 484 -19.00 2.66 6.41
C ASP A 484 -19.49 4.11 6.45
N ILE A 485 -19.30 4.80 5.34
CA ILE A 485 -19.76 6.14 5.04
C ILE A 485 -20.85 6.00 3.98
N LEU A 486 -22.04 6.47 4.30
CA LEU A 486 -23.19 6.44 3.39
C LEU A 486 -23.45 7.85 2.86
N ILE A 487 -23.71 7.94 1.56
CA ILE A 487 -24.02 9.19 0.85
C ILE A 487 -25.33 8.97 0.10
N GLY A 488 -26.39 9.68 0.48
CA GLY A 488 -27.73 9.44 -0.05
C GLY A 488 -28.21 8.01 0.24
N ALA A 489 -29.07 7.48 -0.63
CA ALA A 489 -29.65 6.14 -0.47
C ALA A 489 -28.72 4.99 -0.92
N ASP A 490 -27.86 5.22 -1.92
CA ASP A 490 -27.25 4.14 -2.70
C ASP A 490 -25.73 4.07 -2.63
N GLN A 491 -25.04 5.11 -2.16
CA GLN A 491 -23.59 5.09 -2.10
C GLN A 491 -23.09 4.67 -0.72
N LYS A 492 -22.37 3.56 -0.69
CA LYS A 492 -21.71 3.03 0.51
C LYS A 492 -20.21 2.91 0.27
N ILE A 493 -19.41 3.56 1.12
CA ILE A 493 -17.95 3.57 1.05
C ILE A 493 -17.40 3.09 2.37
N SER A 494 -16.60 2.04 2.36
CA SER A 494 -15.96 1.54 3.58
C SER A 494 -14.76 2.39 3.97
N THR A 495 -14.58 2.60 5.28
CA THR A 495 -13.35 3.23 5.81
C THR A 495 -12.14 2.32 5.57
N TRP A 496 -10.95 2.90 5.53
CA TRP A 496 -9.71 2.10 5.40
C TRP A 496 -9.53 1.14 6.57
N GLN A 497 -9.97 1.53 7.78
CA GLN A 497 -9.96 0.63 8.93
C GLN A 497 -10.84 -0.60 8.71
N SER A 498 -12.05 -0.38 8.20
CA SER A 498 -12.96 -1.49 7.89
C SER A 498 -12.38 -2.43 6.83
N ILE A 499 -11.72 -1.89 5.80
CA ILE A 499 -11.04 -2.67 4.75
C ILE A 499 -9.92 -3.52 5.36
N LEU A 500 -9.08 -2.94 6.22
CA LEU A 500 -7.99 -3.66 6.89
C LEU A 500 -8.49 -4.78 7.80
N GLU A 501 -9.54 -4.52 8.59
CA GLU A 501 -10.13 -5.49 9.50
C GLU A 501 -10.86 -6.63 8.77
N ASN A 502 -11.58 -6.34 7.68
CA ASN A 502 -12.30 -7.34 6.87
C ASN A 502 -11.36 -8.21 6.03
N GLY A 503 -10.14 -7.77 5.78
CA GLY A 503 -9.11 -8.54 5.10
C GLY A 503 -8.66 -9.80 5.85
N ILE A 504 -9.06 -10.00 7.11
CA ILE A 504 -8.64 -11.13 7.94
C ILE A 504 -9.72 -12.21 7.90
N GLU A 505 -9.36 -13.46 7.61
CA GLU A 505 -10.28 -14.59 7.79
C GLU A 505 -10.69 -14.67 9.25
N LYS A 506 -11.97 -14.50 9.50
CA LYS A 506 -12.56 -14.78 10.81
C LYS A 506 -12.41 -16.28 11.04
N SER A 507 -11.77 -16.68 12.14
CA SER A 507 -11.80 -18.08 12.57
C SER A 507 -13.26 -18.52 12.64
N LYS A 508 -13.56 -19.76 12.25
CA LYS A 508 -14.93 -20.34 12.24
C LYS A 508 -15.60 -20.35 13.62
N ASP A 509 -14.92 -19.91 14.68
CA ASP A 509 -15.46 -19.70 16.02
C ASP A 509 -16.24 -18.39 16.11
N LYS A 510 -17.47 -18.49 15.81
CA LYS A 510 -18.77 -17.89 16.26
C LYS A 510 -18.82 -16.49 16.87
N ASN A 511 -17.80 -15.64 16.91
CA ASN A 511 -17.97 -14.29 17.43
C ASN A 511 -17.62 -13.22 16.38
N GLU A 512 -18.56 -12.98 15.44
CA GLU A 512 -18.50 -11.86 14.49
C GLU A 512 -18.43 -10.47 15.14
N LYS A 513 -18.60 -10.40 16.47
CA LYS A 513 -18.64 -9.19 17.29
C LYS A 513 -17.32 -8.81 17.94
N ARG A 514 -16.22 -9.52 17.66
CA ARG A 514 -14.89 -9.19 18.21
C ARG A 514 -14.13 -8.23 17.30
N ARG A 515 -13.49 -7.24 17.94
CA ARG A 515 -12.52 -6.36 17.31
C ARG A 515 -11.33 -7.15 16.79
N GLU A 516 -10.86 -6.85 15.58
CA GLU A 516 -9.61 -7.39 15.06
C GLU A 516 -8.48 -6.37 15.22
N SER A 517 -7.54 -6.64 16.13
CA SER A 517 -6.36 -5.80 16.39
C SER A 517 -5.08 -6.34 15.73
N LYS A 518 -5.18 -7.46 15.01
CA LYS A 518 -4.03 -8.15 14.39
C LYS A 518 -4.05 -8.05 12.85
N TYR A 519 -4.60 -6.95 12.32
CA TYR A 519 -4.59 -6.66 10.87
C TYR A 519 -3.19 -6.28 10.39
N ALA A 520 -2.99 -6.27 9.08
CA ALA A 520 -1.70 -6.09 8.42
C ALA A 520 -0.62 -6.99 9.07
N THR A 521 0.47 -6.42 9.54
CA THR A 521 1.56 -7.15 10.18
C THR A 521 1.56 -7.06 11.73
N HIS A 522 0.52 -6.44 12.35
CA HIS A 522 0.45 -6.31 13.82
C HIS A 522 0.49 -7.63 14.57
N GLY A 523 0.04 -8.70 13.94
CA GLY A 523 -0.08 -10.02 14.55
C GLY A 523 1.11 -10.96 14.38
N ILE A 524 2.20 -10.57 13.69
CA ILE A 524 3.32 -11.47 13.39
C ILE A 524 3.99 -12.01 14.65
N HIS A 525 4.08 -11.20 15.69
CA HIS A 525 4.70 -11.57 16.96
C HIS A 525 3.87 -11.08 18.14
N GLN A 526 3.76 -11.91 19.17
CA GLN A 526 3.17 -11.49 20.44
C GLN A 526 4.20 -10.70 21.24
N TYR A 527 3.90 -9.43 21.53
CA TYR A 527 4.75 -8.56 22.34
C TYR A 527 3.93 -8.03 23.51
N LYS A 528 4.50 -8.05 24.72
CA LYS A 528 3.80 -7.60 25.92
C LYS A 528 3.95 -6.10 26.11
N GLY A 529 2.90 -5.46 26.63
CA GLY A 529 2.91 -4.02 26.88
C GLY A 529 2.60 -3.14 25.66
N LYS A 530 2.20 -3.72 24.53
CA LYS A 530 1.74 -2.94 23.38
C LYS A 530 0.30 -2.44 23.60
N PHE A 531 0.01 -1.24 23.16
CA PHE A 531 -1.37 -0.74 23.09
C PHE A 531 -2.05 -1.07 21.76
N TYR A 532 -3.36 -0.87 21.69
CA TYR A 532 -4.13 -1.23 20.50
C TYR A 532 -3.77 -0.35 19.29
N PRO A 533 -3.61 -0.92 18.11
CA PRO A 533 -3.34 -0.17 16.89
C PRO A 533 -4.39 0.91 16.61
N GLN A 534 -5.66 0.61 16.82
CA GLN A 534 -6.75 1.55 16.62
C GLN A 534 -6.63 2.80 17.53
N LEU A 535 -6.08 2.67 18.73
CA LEU A 535 -5.79 3.83 19.57
C LEU A 535 -4.79 4.76 18.89
N VAL A 536 -3.68 4.22 18.39
CA VAL A 536 -2.66 5.04 17.70
C VAL A 536 -3.24 5.76 16.50
N LYS A 537 -3.97 5.03 15.65
CA LYS A 537 -4.64 5.61 14.49
C LYS A 537 -5.60 6.75 14.89
N SER A 538 -6.35 6.55 15.96
CA SER A 538 -7.24 7.58 16.47
C SER A 538 -6.49 8.83 16.92
N LEU A 539 -5.36 8.68 17.63
CA LEU A 539 -4.54 9.82 18.06
C LEU A 539 -3.95 10.59 16.86
N LEU A 540 -3.53 9.87 15.79
CA LEU A 540 -3.10 10.49 14.54
C LEU A 540 -4.23 11.30 13.87
N ASN A 541 -5.46 10.80 13.93
CA ASN A 541 -6.64 11.50 13.39
C ASN A 541 -7.02 12.71 14.24
N ILE A 542 -7.06 12.59 15.56
CA ILE A 542 -7.41 13.67 16.50
C ILE A 542 -6.45 14.85 16.32
N SER A 543 -5.16 14.59 16.18
CA SER A 543 -4.14 15.63 15.93
C SER A 543 -4.11 16.14 14.48
N CYS A 544 -5.04 15.69 13.64
CA CYS A 544 -5.12 16.05 12.22
C CYS A 544 -3.77 15.89 11.49
N THR A 545 -3.03 14.83 11.86
CA THR A 545 -1.70 14.58 11.29
C THR A 545 -1.81 14.29 9.79
N GLN A 546 -1.04 15.00 8.99
CA GLN A 546 -1.09 14.90 7.54
C GLN A 546 -0.21 13.75 7.02
N PRO A 547 -0.55 13.13 5.88
CA PRO A 547 0.38 12.25 5.17
C PRO A 547 1.72 12.95 4.93
N GLY A 548 2.83 12.20 5.06
CA GLY A 548 4.18 12.74 4.95
C GLY A 548 4.76 13.31 6.25
N SER A 549 3.94 13.56 7.29
CA SER A 549 4.45 13.96 8.62
C SER A 549 5.37 12.91 9.22
N LEU A 550 6.34 13.34 10.00
CA LEU A 550 7.27 12.46 10.73
C LEU A 550 6.77 12.19 12.15
N ILE A 551 6.51 10.92 12.43
CA ILE A 551 6.05 10.42 13.73
C ILE A 551 7.23 9.76 14.48
N PHE A 552 7.40 10.08 15.75
CA PHE A 552 8.44 9.49 16.58
C PHE A 552 7.85 8.69 17.74
N ASP A 553 8.34 7.46 17.91
CA ASP A 553 8.07 6.64 19.09
C ASP A 553 9.40 6.33 19.81
N PRO A 554 9.71 7.04 20.91
CA PRO A 554 10.94 6.86 21.66
C PRO A 554 10.99 5.56 22.49
N PHE A 555 9.92 4.79 22.55
CA PHE A 555 9.83 3.49 23.22
C PHE A 555 9.04 2.52 22.33
N CYS A 556 9.53 2.31 21.09
CA CYS A 556 8.72 1.75 20.03
C CYS A 556 8.32 0.27 20.23
N GLY A 557 8.98 -0.46 21.10
CA GLY A 557 8.69 -1.86 21.38
C GLY A 557 8.54 -2.66 20.09
N SER A 558 7.39 -3.27 19.88
CA SER A 558 7.11 -4.04 18.66
C SER A 558 6.58 -3.20 17.49
N GLY A 559 6.77 -1.87 17.50
CA GLY A 559 6.50 -0.97 16.36
C GLY A 559 5.03 -0.72 16.06
N THR A 560 4.14 -0.70 17.04
CA THR A 560 2.71 -0.42 16.80
C THR A 560 2.50 0.97 16.23
N VAL A 561 3.14 1.99 16.79
CA VAL A 561 3.05 3.38 16.31
C VAL A 561 3.64 3.51 14.91
N LEU A 562 4.79 2.90 14.69
CA LEU A 562 5.49 2.99 13.42
C LEU A 562 4.67 2.37 12.28
N LEU A 563 4.07 1.21 12.54
CA LEU A 563 3.22 0.54 11.57
C LEU A 563 1.95 1.34 11.28
N GLU A 564 1.28 1.89 12.30
CA GLU A 564 0.10 2.73 12.09
C GLU A 564 0.41 4.02 11.35
N ALA A 565 1.50 4.70 11.71
CA ALA A 565 1.97 5.88 10.96
C ALA A 565 2.16 5.52 9.48
N HIS A 566 2.84 4.42 9.22
CA HIS A 566 3.10 3.91 7.88
C HIS A 566 1.82 3.56 7.10
N LEU A 567 0.88 2.83 7.73
CA LEU A 567 -0.41 2.47 7.13
C LEU A 567 -1.29 3.70 6.81
N ASN A 568 -1.01 4.85 7.41
CA ASN A 568 -1.69 6.12 7.16
C ASN A 568 -0.85 7.11 6.33
N GLY A 569 0.20 6.65 5.64
CA GLY A 569 0.99 7.46 4.72
C GLY A 569 1.98 8.42 5.37
N MET A 570 2.36 8.18 6.62
CA MET A 570 3.29 9.03 7.39
C MET A 570 4.68 8.39 7.45
N ALA A 571 5.71 9.21 7.58
CA ALA A 571 7.03 8.75 7.92
C ALA A 571 7.12 8.44 9.42
N SER A 572 7.99 7.53 9.82
CA SER A 572 8.14 7.18 11.22
C SER A 572 9.56 6.89 11.64
N VAL A 573 9.90 7.25 12.87
CA VAL A 573 11.15 6.87 13.50
C VAL A 573 10.84 6.23 14.85
N GLY A 574 11.50 5.13 15.16
CA GLY A 574 11.36 4.42 16.42
C GLY A 574 12.69 4.05 17.01
N ILE A 575 12.81 4.16 18.32
CA ILE A 575 13.96 3.66 19.06
C ILE A 575 13.51 2.78 20.20
N ASP A 576 14.30 1.76 20.50
CA ASP A 576 14.13 0.90 21.66
C ASP A 576 15.49 0.36 22.10
N VAL A 577 15.66 0.12 23.38
CA VAL A 577 16.89 -0.46 23.95
C VAL A 577 16.93 -1.97 23.73
N ASN A 578 15.76 -2.62 23.56
CA ASN A 578 15.63 -4.06 23.37
C ASN A 578 15.89 -4.44 21.90
N PRO A 579 17.00 -5.13 21.56
CA PRO A 579 17.29 -5.52 20.18
C PRO A 579 16.20 -6.39 19.53
N MET A 580 15.51 -7.23 20.31
CA MET A 580 14.43 -8.06 19.79
C MET A 580 13.20 -7.22 19.41
N ALA A 581 12.89 -6.18 20.19
CA ALA A 581 11.84 -5.23 19.88
C ALA A 581 12.13 -4.50 18.53
N VAL A 582 13.36 -4.06 18.35
CA VAL A 582 13.82 -3.43 17.09
C VAL A 582 13.66 -4.39 15.90
N GLU A 583 14.08 -5.64 16.03
CA GLU A 583 13.96 -6.65 14.96
C GLU A 583 12.50 -6.99 14.64
N ILE A 584 11.63 -7.09 15.66
CA ILE A 584 10.19 -7.29 15.44
C ILE A 584 9.58 -6.10 14.67
N SER A 585 9.95 -4.89 15.06
CA SER A 585 9.45 -3.66 14.42
C SER A 585 9.90 -3.55 12.96
N ARG A 586 11.19 -3.84 12.69
CA ARG A 586 11.74 -3.89 11.33
C ARG A 586 11.05 -4.97 10.50
N ALA A 587 10.88 -6.18 11.03
CA ALA A 587 10.22 -7.27 10.31
C ALA A 587 8.79 -6.90 9.87
N LYS A 588 8.03 -6.22 10.73
CA LYS A 588 6.66 -5.78 10.42
C LYS A 588 6.59 -4.77 9.29
N LEU A 589 7.57 -3.89 9.20
CA LEU A 589 7.60 -2.83 8.18
C LEU A 589 8.27 -3.31 6.89
N ASP A 590 9.42 -3.96 6.97
CA ASP A 590 10.19 -4.41 5.81
C ASP A 590 9.35 -5.36 4.92
N ILE A 591 8.59 -6.27 5.52
CA ILE A 591 7.81 -7.28 4.78
C ILE A 591 6.70 -6.65 3.93
N LEU A 592 6.26 -5.43 4.25
CA LEU A 592 5.22 -4.73 3.47
C LEU A 592 5.71 -4.26 2.08
N TYR A 593 7.02 -4.29 1.86
CA TYR A 593 7.64 -3.89 0.59
C TYR A 593 8.16 -5.08 -0.23
N VAL A 594 8.03 -6.28 0.29
CA VAL A 594 8.40 -7.50 -0.42
C VAL A 594 7.34 -7.82 -1.47
N ASP A 595 7.79 -8.32 -2.61
CA ASP A 595 6.91 -8.85 -3.64
C ASP A 595 6.20 -10.11 -3.13
N VAL A 596 4.92 -10.27 -3.46
CA VAL A 596 4.12 -11.41 -2.98
C VAL A 596 4.64 -12.72 -3.52
N ASP A 597 5.03 -12.75 -4.80
CA ASP A 597 5.52 -13.96 -5.46
C ASP A 597 6.89 -14.36 -4.90
N ASP A 598 7.77 -13.36 -4.66
CA ASP A 598 9.07 -13.59 -4.01
C ASP A 598 8.86 -14.15 -2.58
N LEU A 599 7.93 -13.58 -1.81
CA LEU A 599 7.62 -14.06 -0.46
C LEU A 599 7.08 -15.49 -0.47
N GLN A 600 6.12 -15.81 -1.35
CA GLN A 600 5.54 -17.14 -1.45
C GLN A 600 6.59 -18.18 -1.89
N SER A 601 7.39 -17.85 -2.91
CA SER A 601 8.46 -18.72 -3.40
C SER A 601 9.49 -19.03 -2.31
N ASP A 602 9.91 -18.02 -1.54
CA ASP A 602 10.88 -18.21 -0.47
C ASP A 602 10.29 -19.00 0.71
N VAL A 603 9.00 -18.78 1.03
CA VAL A 603 8.29 -19.60 2.04
C VAL A 603 8.21 -21.06 1.61
N ASP A 604 7.82 -21.35 0.38
CA ASP A 604 7.72 -22.72 -0.13
C ASP A 604 9.11 -23.40 -0.20
N THR A 605 10.14 -22.65 -0.57
CA THR A 605 11.53 -23.11 -0.55
C THR A 605 11.98 -23.49 0.85
N LEU A 606 11.69 -22.64 1.85
CA LEU A 606 12.02 -22.93 3.24
C LEU A 606 11.25 -24.16 3.74
N ILE A 607 9.94 -24.23 3.52
CA ILE A 607 9.10 -25.36 3.94
C ILE A 607 9.59 -26.66 3.28
N SER A 608 9.92 -26.64 1.99
CA SER A 608 10.42 -27.80 1.27
C SER A 608 11.76 -28.28 1.82
N SER A 609 12.64 -27.34 2.19
CA SER A 609 13.94 -27.69 2.82
C SER A 609 13.76 -28.37 4.18
N LEU A 610 12.75 -27.92 4.97
CA LEU A 610 12.44 -28.52 6.26
C LEU A 610 11.74 -29.89 6.15
N SER A 611 10.96 -30.12 5.09
CA SER A 611 10.24 -31.38 4.85
C SER A 611 11.14 -32.53 4.36
N LYS A 612 12.22 -32.22 3.64
CA LYS A 612 13.16 -33.22 3.13
C LYS A 612 13.91 -33.95 4.24
N LEU A 613 13.94 -33.42 5.43
CA LEU A 613 14.85 -33.87 6.50
C LEU A 613 14.31 -34.87 7.49
N ASN A 614 13.08 -35.30 7.40
CA ASN A 614 12.59 -36.36 8.29
C ASN A 614 13.39 -37.69 8.17
N ARG A 615 14.35 -37.79 7.23
CA ARG A 615 15.19 -38.97 7.00
C ARG A 615 16.69 -38.76 7.26
N GLU A 616 17.24 -37.53 7.26
CA GLU A 616 18.68 -37.27 7.30
C GLU A 616 19.18 -36.46 8.49
N TYR A 617 18.31 -36.19 9.45
CA TYR A 617 18.54 -35.26 10.56
C TYR A 617 19.70 -35.63 11.50
N SER A 618 20.15 -36.88 11.55
CA SER A 618 21.11 -37.39 12.55
C SER A 618 22.56 -36.95 12.36
N GLN A 619 22.94 -36.30 11.26
CA GLN A 619 24.37 -36.07 10.89
C GLN A 619 24.79 -34.61 10.63
N THR A 620 23.92 -33.61 10.64
CA THR A 620 24.35 -32.25 10.33
C THR A 620 24.82 -31.49 11.56
N GLN A 621 26.13 -31.41 11.75
CA GLN A 621 26.77 -30.56 12.78
C GLN A 621 26.66 -29.08 12.39
N CYS A 622 25.57 -28.39 12.79
CA CYS A 622 25.44 -26.94 12.67
C CYS A 622 25.77 -26.29 14.02
N ASN A 623 26.78 -25.40 14.03
CA ASN A 623 27.40 -24.89 15.27
C ASN A 623 26.91 -23.51 15.72
N TYR A 624 25.76 -22.99 15.25
CA TYR A 624 25.31 -21.63 15.58
C TYR A 624 25.05 -21.40 17.08
N ILE A 625 24.60 -22.42 17.82
CA ILE A 625 24.17 -22.32 19.22
C ILE A 625 25.01 -23.21 20.14
N LYS A 626 26.12 -23.81 19.68
CA LYS A 626 26.90 -24.80 20.46
C LYS A 626 27.73 -24.14 21.56
N GLY A 627 27.75 -24.78 22.75
CA GLY A 627 28.65 -24.44 23.85
C GLY A 627 28.16 -23.37 24.84
N ASN A 628 26.86 -23.00 24.77
CA ASN A 628 26.28 -22.08 25.73
C ASN A 628 25.45 -22.85 26.79
N SER A 629 25.95 -22.97 28.00
CA SER A 629 25.30 -23.67 29.10
C SER A 629 23.91 -23.14 29.44
N GLU A 630 23.66 -21.84 29.18
CA GLU A 630 22.32 -21.26 29.34
C GLU A 630 21.33 -21.79 28.30
N VAL A 631 21.76 -22.03 27.05
CA VAL A 631 20.91 -22.66 26.02
C VAL A 631 20.54 -24.08 26.43
N GLU A 632 21.52 -24.87 26.83
CA GLU A 632 21.29 -26.26 27.24
C GLU A 632 20.38 -26.37 28.46
N ASN A 633 20.38 -25.37 29.34
CA ASN A 633 19.48 -25.30 30.50
C ASN A 633 18.01 -25.03 30.10
N TRP A 634 17.78 -24.40 28.95
CA TRP A 634 16.44 -24.01 28.53
C TRP A 634 15.89 -24.82 27.34
N PHE A 635 16.72 -25.53 26.64
CA PHE A 635 16.32 -26.31 25.45
C PHE A 635 16.94 -27.70 25.50
N PRO A 636 16.15 -28.79 25.28
CA PRO A 636 16.69 -30.14 25.08
C PRO A 636 17.57 -30.21 23.83
N GLN A 637 18.56 -31.10 23.81
CA GLN A 637 19.48 -31.26 22.69
C GLN A 637 18.79 -31.50 21.33
N PRO A 638 17.70 -32.30 21.21
CA PRO A 638 16.96 -32.46 19.97
C PRO A 638 16.35 -31.14 19.47
N VAL A 639 15.86 -30.31 20.40
CA VAL A 639 15.29 -28.98 20.05
C VAL A 639 16.37 -28.01 19.57
N ILE A 640 17.56 -28.02 20.23
CA ILE A 640 18.72 -27.18 19.82
C ILE A 640 19.15 -27.53 18.40
N ALA A 641 19.20 -28.81 18.08
CA ALA A 641 19.60 -29.28 16.77
C ALA A 641 18.59 -28.84 15.69
N LYS A 642 17.26 -28.94 15.95
CA LYS A 642 16.20 -28.47 15.05
C LYS A 642 16.25 -26.96 14.86
N LEU A 643 16.48 -26.19 15.93
CA LEU A 643 16.65 -24.73 15.85
C LEU A 643 17.85 -24.33 15.01
N ASN A 644 19.01 -24.95 15.23
CA ASN A 644 20.21 -24.72 14.42
C ASN A 644 19.95 -24.96 12.95
N TYR A 645 19.21 -26.01 12.62
CA TYR A 645 18.88 -26.33 11.24
C TYR A 645 17.97 -25.26 10.61
N ILE A 646 16.93 -24.81 11.30
CA ILE A 646 16.05 -23.74 10.82
C ILE A 646 16.84 -22.44 10.61
N ILE A 647 17.64 -22.01 11.59
CA ILE A 647 18.44 -20.78 11.52
C ILE A 647 19.43 -20.83 10.36
N ASN A 648 20.10 -21.99 10.15
CA ASN A 648 21.01 -22.17 9.03
C ASN A 648 20.29 -22.05 7.67
N ASN A 649 19.07 -22.61 7.55
CA ASN A 649 18.31 -22.47 6.30
C ASN A 649 17.80 -21.03 6.09
N ILE A 650 17.36 -20.35 7.14
CA ILE A 650 16.99 -18.92 7.07
C ILE A 650 18.19 -18.07 6.62
N SER A 651 19.40 -18.38 7.08
CA SER A 651 20.61 -17.60 6.73
C SER A 651 20.95 -17.62 5.24
N LYS A 652 20.51 -18.63 4.50
CA LYS A 652 20.79 -18.82 3.05
C LYS A 652 19.98 -17.90 2.13
N PHE A 653 18.91 -17.29 2.62
CA PHE A 653 18.12 -16.37 1.82
C PHE A 653 18.88 -15.05 1.60
N ASN A 654 18.76 -14.46 0.42
CA ASN A 654 19.43 -13.21 0.07
C ASN A 654 18.64 -11.96 0.47
N ASN A 655 17.30 -12.06 0.52
CA ASN A 655 16.45 -10.95 0.87
C ASN A 655 16.42 -10.74 2.39
N ASN A 656 17.02 -9.64 2.85
CA ASN A 656 17.11 -9.33 4.28
C ASN A 656 15.74 -9.12 4.96
N ALA A 657 14.73 -8.61 4.24
CA ALA A 657 13.38 -8.42 4.77
C ALA A 657 12.70 -9.77 5.03
N ILE A 658 12.82 -10.70 4.08
CA ILE A 658 12.29 -12.07 4.22
C ILE A 658 13.05 -12.83 5.30
N LYS A 659 14.38 -12.73 5.33
CA LYS A 659 15.22 -13.36 6.36
C LYS A 659 14.80 -12.89 7.78
N ARG A 660 14.63 -11.60 7.97
CA ARG A 660 14.17 -11.00 9.23
C ARG A 660 12.76 -11.47 9.59
N TYR A 661 11.86 -11.50 8.61
CA TYR A 661 10.51 -12.00 8.80
C TYR A 661 10.49 -13.46 9.29
N PHE A 662 11.25 -14.37 8.66
CA PHE A 662 11.36 -15.75 9.07
C PHE A 662 11.93 -15.88 10.50
N THR A 663 12.95 -15.07 10.82
CA THR A 663 13.56 -15.03 12.16
C THR A 663 12.55 -14.58 13.22
N VAL A 664 11.73 -13.58 12.95
CA VAL A 664 10.69 -13.11 13.89
C VAL A 664 9.55 -14.11 14.01
N VAL A 665 9.17 -14.81 12.96
CA VAL A 665 8.21 -15.92 13.03
C VAL A 665 8.78 -17.06 13.88
N LEU A 666 10.07 -17.40 13.73
CA LEU A 666 10.73 -18.40 14.59
C LEU A 666 10.71 -17.96 16.08
N SER A 667 10.97 -16.67 16.35
CA SER A 667 10.88 -16.10 17.69
C SER A 667 9.52 -16.34 18.34
N SER A 668 8.43 -16.30 17.56
CA SER A 668 7.07 -16.45 18.08
C SER A 668 6.78 -17.81 18.74
N ILE A 669 7.53 -18.85 18.39
CA ILE A 669 7.36 -20.21 18.91
C ILE A 669 8.42 -20.61 19.97
N ILE A 670 9.47 -19.80 20.17
CA ILE A 670 10.63 -20.17 21.00
C ILE A 670 10.21 -20.53 22.43
N ARG A 671 9.26 -19.83 23.01
CA ARG A 671 8.74 -20.13 24.35
C ARG A 671 8.07 -21.50 24.39
N GLU A 672 7.26 -21.83 23.41
CA GLU A 672 6.50 -23.08 23.34
C GLU A 672 7.40 -24.31 23.25
N ILE A 673 8.52 -24.20 22.55
CA ILE A 673 9.49 -25.28 22.36
C ILE A 673 10.60 -25.34 23.42
N SER A 674 10.54 -24.49 24.44
CA SER A 674 11.53 -24.38 25.51
C SER A 674 11.06 -25.05 26.81
N GLN A 675 11.97 -25.17 27.79
CA GLN A 675 11.67 -25.58 29.18
C GLN A 675 10.90 -24.49 29.96
N GLN A 676 10.66 -23.31 29.41
CA GLN A 676 9.89 -22.26 30.08
C GLN A 676 8.40 -22.61 30.07
N ASP A 677 7.75 -22.37 31.20
CA ASP A 677 6.30 -22.48 31.32
C ASP A 677 5.62 -21.46 30.38
N PRO A 678 4.84 -21.93 29.39
CA PRO A 678 4.23 -21.03 28.39
C PRO A 678 3.14 -20.13 29.01
N ASP A 679 2.53 -20.54 30.13
CA ASP A 679 1.43 -19.83 30.78
C ASP A 679 1.90 -18.83 31.85
N ASP A 680 3.13 -18.96 32.36
CA ASP A 680 3.70 -18.04 33.36
C ASP A 680 4.49 -16.92 32.65
N LEU A 681 4.17 -15.68 33.02
CA LEU A 681 4.90 -14.49 32.54
C LEU A 681 6.30 -14.37 33.11
N ARG A 682 6.51 -15.02 34.28
CA ARG A 682 7.81 -15.02 34.94
C ARG A 682 8.68 -16.13 34.35
N ILE A 683 9.98 -16.00 34.59
CA ILE A 683 10.97 -17.00 34.22
C ILE A 683 10.81 -18.18 35.15
N ARG A 684 9.99 -19.14 34.74
CA ARG A 684 9.77 -20.37 35.48
C ARG A 684 9.89 -21.55 34.52
N LYS A 685 10.59 -22.60 34.94
CA LYS A 685 10.59 -23.86 34.20
C LYS A 685 9.24 -24.54 34.32
N ARG A 686 8.89 -25.30 33.30
CA ARG A 686 7.73 -26.21 33.32
C ARG A 686 7.84 -27.15 34.50
N LYS A 687 6.71 -27.54 35.07
CA LYS A 687 6.65 -28.54 36.12
C LYS A 687 7.13 -29.92 35.62
N VAL A 688 6.77 -30.24 34.37
CA VAL A 688 7.25 -31.43 33.66
C VAL A 688 8.12 -30.93 32.52
N LEU A 689 9.39 -31.32 32.55
CA LEU A 689 10.36 -30.95 31.50
C LEU A 689 10.05 -31.71 30.23
N ILE A 690 10.23 -31.06 29.10
CA ILE A 690 10.11 -31.69 27.77
C ILE A 690 11.45 -32.29 27.37
N GLU A 691 11.45 -33.46 26.76
CA GLU A 691 12.65 -34.13 26.22
C GLU A 691 12.87 -33.72 24.74
N ASP A 692 11.79 -33.45 24.02
CA ASP A 692 11.78 -32.95 22.65
C ASP A 692 10.55 -32.09 22.39
N ALA A 693 10.48 -31.40 21.23
CA ALA A 693 9.34 -30.61 20.77
C ALA A 693 9.20 -30.71 19.23
N PRO A 694 7.97 -30.59 18.72
CA PRO A 694 7.70 -30.60 17.27
C PRO A 694 8.03 -29.24 16.64
N VAL A 695 9.33 -28.87 16.65
CA VAL A 695 9.81 -27.52 16.25
C VAL A 695 9.47 -27.20 14.81
N PHE A 696 9.65 -28.15 13.88
CA PHE A 696 9.39 -27.95 12.47
C PHE A 696 7.90 -27.72 12.20
N GLU A 697 7.05 -28.55 12.80
CA GLU A 697 5.59 -28.45 12.63
C GLU A 697 5.04 -27.14 13.18
N LEU A 698 5.48 -26.74 14.37
CA LEU A 698 5.09 -25.47 14.98
C LEU A 698 5.57 -24.27 14.17
N PHE A 699 6.81 -24.32 13.70
CA PHE A 699 7.36 -23.25 12.88
C PHE A 699 6.65 -23.13 11.52
N VAL A 700 6.44 -24.25 10.80
CA VAL A 700 5.74 -24.27 9.52
C VAL A 700 4.30 -23.80 9.69
N LYS A 701 3.60 -24.22 10.75
CA LYS A 701 2.26 -23.75 11.08
C LYS A 701 2.22 -22.24 11.31
N ALA A 702 3.12 -21.71 12.13
CA ALA A 702 3.22 -20.28 12.37
C ALA A 702 3.58 -19.51 11.10
N LEU A 703 4.54 -20.01 10.30
CA LEU A 703 4.96 -19.41 9.05
C LEU A 703 3.80 -19.31 8.05
N LYS A 704 3.09 -20.41 7.79
CA LYS A 704 1.92 -20.40 6.91
C LYS A 704 0.83 -19.45 7.39
N PHE A 705 0.52 -19.47 8.69
CA PHE A 705 -0.51 -18.62 9.28
C PHE A 705 -0.20 -17.12 9.10
N HIS A 706 1.03 -16.71 9.42
CA HIS A 706 1.43 -15.31 9.32
C HIS A 706 1.61 -14.88 7.86
N THR A 707 2.19 -15.73 7.01
CA THR A 707 2.37 -15.44 5.58
C THR A 707 1.03 -15.22 4.89
N ASN A 708 0.03 -16.06 5.13
CA ASN A 708 -1.31 -15.87 4.56
C ASN A 708 -1.91 -14.50 4.91
N LYS A 709 -1.71 -14.01 6.14
CA LYS A 709 -2.17 -12.67 6.55
C LYS A 709 -1.41 -11.55 5.83
N VAL A 710 -0.09 -11.68 5.73
CA VAL A 710 0.77 -10.70 5.04
C VAL A 710 0.41 -10.64 3.56
N VAL A 711 0.34 -11.79 2.89
CA VAL A 711 -0.04 -11.88 1.46
C VAL A 711 -1.41 -11.27 1.22
N LYS A 712 -2.41 -11.60 2.05
CA LYS A 712 -3.75 -11.01 1.93
C LYS A 712 -3.74 -9.49 2.07
N TYR A 713 -2.94 -8.95 2.98
CA TYR A 713 -2.76 -7.50 3.09
C TYR A 713 -2.08 -6.93 1.84
N LEU A 714 -0.96 -7.53 1.39
CA LEU A 714 -0.20 -7.05 0.24
C LEU A 714 -1.04 -7.04 -1.04
N LEU A 715 -1.87 -8.04 -1.27
CA LEU A 715 -2.80 -8.10 -2.41
C LEU A 715 -3.89 -7.02 -2.36
N ASN A 716 -4.22 -6.51 -1.18
CA ASN A 716 -5.25 -5.48 -0.99
C ASN A 716 -4.68 -4.08 -0.65
N LYS A 717 -3.36 -3.91 -0.61
CA LYS A 717 -2.73 -2.63 -0.19
C LYS A 717 -3.11 -1.43 -1.08
N HIS A 718 -3.48 -1.67 -2.34
CA HIS A 718 -3.97 -0.63 -3.26
C HIS A 718 -5.30 0.01 -2.82
N LYS A 719 -6.02 -0.63 -1.90
CA LYS A 719 -7.30 -0.12 -1.34
C LYS A 719 -7.09 0.77 -0.11
N SER A 720 -5.84 0.98 0.32
CA SER A 720 -5.47 1.81 1.47
C SER A 720 -4.55 2.96 1.05
N PRO A 721 -4.33 3.98 1.89
CA PRO A 721 -3.40 5.06 1.60
C PRO A 721 -2.01 4.56 1.22
N ASN A 722 -1.27 5.35 0.46
CA ASN A 722 0.10 5.02 0.07
C ASN A 722 0.98 4.75 1.29
N LEU A 723 1.71 3.64 1.22
CA LEU A 723 2.77 3.36 2.17
C LEU A 723 3.95 4.31 1.92
N ASN A 724 4.29 5.12 2.90
CA ASN A 724 5.51 5.93 2.85
C ASN A 724 6.70 5.05 3.27
N LYS A 725 7.72 4.89 2.41
CA LYS A 725 8.94 4.13 2.74
C LYS A 725 9.84 4.81 3.77
N GLY A 726 9.51 6.02 4.21
CA GLY A 726 10.28 6.75 5.20
C GLY A 726 10.08 6.20 6.61
N TYR A 727 10.82 5.15 6.98
CA TYR A 727 10.93 4.73 8.39
C TYR A 727 12.38 4.45 8.75
N ASN A 728 12.70 4.72 10.03
CA ASN A 728 13.98 4.34 10.63
C ASN A 728 13.72 3.74 12.02
N ILE A 729 14.40 2.65 12.33
CA ILE A 729 14.27 1.96 13.62
C ILE A 729 15.68 1.62 14.12
N SER A 730 16.00 2.04 15.35
CA SER A 730 17.35 1.89 15.88
C SER A 730 17.35 1.42 17.34
N GLU A 731 18.41 0.72 17.71
CA GLU A 731 18.71 0.46 19.12
C GLU A 731 19.26 1.74 19.73
N ALA A 732 18.51 2.37 20.63
CA ALA A 732 18.92 3.59 21.31
C ALA A 732 18.12 3.83 22.60
N ASN A 733 18.72 4.56 23.53
CA ASN A 733 18.09 4.98 24.77
C ASN A 733 17.61 6.43 24.67
N ASN A 734 16.31 6.66 24.85
CA ASN A 734 15.71 7.99 24.77
C ASN A 734 16.19 8.97 25.87
N SER A 735 16.77 8.51 26.96
CA SER A 735 17.38 9.40 27.95
C SER A 735 18.74 9.96 27.52
N ASN A 736 19.31 9.45 26.39
CA ASN A 736 20.59 9.85 25.86
C ASN A 736 20.44 10.59 24.52
N LEU A 737 20.65 11.90 24.52
CA LEU A 737 20.49 12.73 23.31
C LEU A 737 21.43 12.31 22.17
N GLN A 738 22.67 11.92 22.47
CA GLN A 738 23.64 11.52 21.44
C GLN A 738 23.19 10.25 20.70
N GLU A 739 22.55 9.31 21.39
CA GLU A 739 22.00 8.11 20.76
C GLU A 739 20.80 8.43 19.86
N ILE A 740 19.96 9.40 20.26
CA ILE A 740 18.84 9.90 19.43
C ILE A 740 19.36 10.54 18.15
N GLU A 741 20.37 11.42 18.27
CA GLU A 741 20.98 12.07 17.10
C GLU A 741 21.69 11.05 16.19
N SER A 742 22.35 10.05 16.76
CA SER A 742 22.98 8.94 16.03
C SER A 742 21.93 8.07 15.30
N ALA A 743 20.71 7.96 15.82
CA ALA A 743 19.58 7.36 15.15
C ALA A 743 19.01 8.24 14.01
N GLY A 744 19.62 9.38 13.71
CA GLY A 744 19.23 10.28 12.62
C GLY A 744 18.09 11.23 12.94
N ILE A 745 17.73 11.39 14.21
CA ILE A 745 16.64 12.29 14.64
C ILE A 745 17.26 13.64 15.03
N ARG A 746 16.86 14.70 14.34
CA ARG A 746 17.43 16.04 14.49
C ARG A 746 16.53 16.96 15.32
N ARG A 747 17.10 18.05 15.80
CA ARG A 747 16.35 19.12 16.49
C ARG A 747 15.18 19.59 15.63
N SER A 748 14.00 19.74 16.25
CA SER A 748 12.77 20.26 15.62
C SER A 748 12.42 19.59 14.27
N SER A 749 12.67 18.27 14.16
CA SER A 749 12.38 17.50 12.93
C SER A 749 11.08 16.70 12.97
N VAL A 750 10.56 16.43 14.16
CA VAL A 750 9.42 15.54 14.41
C VAL A 750 8.14 16.33 14.49
N ASP A 751 7.10 15.88 13.78
CA ASP A 751 5.78 16.53 13.81
C ASP A 751 4.93 16.08 14.99
N ARG A 752 4.97 14.79 15.35
CA ARG A 752 4.20 14.19 16.46
C ARG A 752 5.01 13.13 17.16
N ILE A 753 4.79 13.03 18.47
CA ILE A 753 5.30 11.95 19.30
C ILE A 753 4.12 11.16 19.86
N ILE A 754 4.12 9.85 19.65
CA ILE A 754 3.12 8.93 20.23
C ILE A 754 3.88 7.78 20.87
N THR A 755 3.71 7.57 22.16
CA THR A 755 4.50 6.57 22.85
C THR A 755 3.82 6.02 24.11
N SER A 756 4.28 4.86 24.55
CA SER A 756 3.96 4.28 25.85
C SER A 756 5.26 3.94 26.56
N PRO A 757 5.77 4.83 27.41
CA PRO A 757 7.01 4.60 28.14
C PRO A 757 6.89 3.40 29.08
N PRO A 758 8.02 2.78 29.48
CA PRO A 758 8.01 1.75 30.50
C PRO A 758 7.35 2.24 31.80
N TYR A 759 6.57 1.40 32.45
CA TYR A 759 5.97 1.75 33.73
C TYR A 759 7.01 1.70 34.86
N ALA A 760 6.87 2.57 35.84
CA ALA A 760 7.75 2.63 36.99
C ALA A 760 7.85 1.25 37.68
N THR A 761 8.94 0.51 37.49
CA THR A 761 9.29 -0.78 38.12
C THR A 761 8.30 -1.94 37.88
N ALA A 762 7.41 -1.84 36.88
CA ALA A 762 6.28 -2.78 36.71
C ALA A 762 6.63 -4.09 36.01
N LEU A 763 7.36 -4.06 34.87
CA LEU A 763 7.59 -5.22 34.01
C LEU A 763 9.08 -5.45 33.72
N PRO A 764 9.55 -6.70 33.75
CA PRO A 764 10.91 -7.06 33.30
C PRO A 764 10.89 -7.24 31.78
N TYR A 765 11.01 -6.15 31.02
CA TYR A 765 10.84 -6.15 29.56
C TYR A 765 11.84 -7.07 28.83
N ILE A 766 13.13 -7.05 29.22
CA ILE A 766 14.17 -7.90 28.61
C ILE A 766 13.94 -9.39 28.95
N ASP A 767 13.48 -9.68 30.15
CA ASP A 767 13.23 -11.04 30.58
C ASP A 767 12.11 -11.73 29.79
N THR A 768 11.15 -10.96 29.24
CA THR A 768 10.07 -11.55 28.43
C THR A 768 10.57 -12.10 27.09
N ASP A 769 11.62 -11.49 26.53
CA ASP A 769 12.19 -11.86 25.24
C ASP A 769 13.52 -12.63 25.37
N ARG A 770 13.95 -12.93 26.60
CA ARG A 770 15.30 -13.44 26.87
C ARG A 770 15.66 -14.71 26.10
N LEU A 771 14.72 -15.65 25.85
CA LEU A 771 14.99 -16.87 25.10
C LEU A 771 15.20 -16.55 23.61
N SER A 772 14.45 -15.62 23.06
CA SER A 772 14.65 -15.12 21.70
C SER A 772 15.96 -14.36 21.57
N LEU A 773 16.30 -13.52 22.54
CA LEU A 773 17.58 -12.82 22.61
C LEU A 773 18.75 -13.80 22.71
N LEU A 774 18.61 -14.87 23.51
CA LEU A 774 19.61 -15.90 23.67
C LEU A 774 19.86 -16.68 22.37
N ILE A 775 18.80 -17.12 21.70
CA ILE A 775 18.87 -18.00 20.53
C ILE A 775 19.16 -17.23 19.24
N LEU A 776 18.48 -16.10 19.04
CA LEU A 776 18.50 -15.39 17.75
C LEU A 776 19.52 -14.24 17.71
N GLN A 777 19.89 -13.69 18.86
CA GLN A 777 20.81 -12.56 19.00
C GLN A 777 22.12 -12.94 19.68
N ASN A 778 22.26 -14.19 20.13
CA ASN A 778 23.39 -14.70 20.90
C ASN A 778 23.74 -13.82 22.12
N LEU A 779 22.70 -13.35 22.83
CA LEU A 779 22.82 -12.54 24.03
C LEU A 779 22.64 -13.42 25.28
N ASP A 780 23.76 -13.78 25.89
CA ASP A 780 23.79 -14.50 27.19
C ASP A 780 23.36 -13.61 28.37
N SER A 781 23.26 -14.15 29.54
CA SER A 781 22.84 -13.44 30.75
C SER A 781 23.69 -12.20 31.07
N LYS A 782 25.01 -12.24 30.79
CA LYS A 782 25.93 -11.13 31.06
C LYS A 782 25.66 -9.97 30.10
N LYS A 783 25.44 -10.28 28.81
CA LYS A 783 25.13 -9.27 27.79
C LYS A 783 23.75 -8.66 28.03
N ARG A 784 22.74 -9.48 28.33
CA ARG A 784 21.39 -8.99 28.65
C ARG A 784 21.35 -8.12 29.92
N SER A 785 22.11 -8.45 30.96
CA SER A 785 22.21 -7.61 32.18
C SER A 785 22.75 -6.22 31.88
N LYS A 786 23.63 -6.05 30.89
CA LYS A 786 24.07 -4.71 30.45
C LYS A 786 22.93 -3.91 29.80
N ILE A 787 22.12 -4.56 28.95
CA ILE A 787 20.94 -3.93 28.34
C ILE A 787 19.90 -3.58 29.40
N GLU A 788 19.65 -4.49 30.35
CA GLU A 788 18.69 -4.28 31.45
C GLU A 788 19.06 -3.03 32.29
N ARG A 789 20.35 -2.78 32.54
CA ARG A 789 20.80 -1.66 33.36
C ARG A 789 20.51 -0.30 32.71
N VAL A 790 20.55 -0.19 31.40
CA VAL A 790 20.29 1.06 30.66
C VAL A 790 18.82 1.24 30.31
N LEU A 791 17.99 0.24 30.63
CA LEU A 791 16.53 0.29 30.37
C LEU A 791 15.85 1.20 31.40
N ILE A 792 15.13 2.19 30.96
CA ILE A 792 14.29 3.05 31.81
C ILE A 792 13.26 2.17 32.54
N GLY A 793 13.16 2.35 33.85
CA GLY A 793 12.29 1.51 34.71
C GLY A 793 12.86 0.14 35.06
N SER A 794 14.13 -0.11 34.76
CA SER A 794 14.84 -1.33 35.19
C SER A 794 14.84 -1.48 36.72
N ARG A 795 14.78 -2.75 37.15
CA ARG A 795 14.88 -3.10 38.56
C ARG A 795 16.32 -3.38 39.03
N GLU A 796 17.25 -3.42 38.12
CA GLU A 796 18.66 -3.67 38.35
C GLU A 796 19.35 -2.38 38.81
N ILE A 797 19.90 -2.36 40.02
CA ILE A 797 20.64 -1.25 40.58
C ILE A 797 21.87 -1.77 41.34
N SER A 798 23.03 -1.14 41.13
CA SER A 798 24.24 -1.50 41.86
C SER A 798 24.21 -0.90 43.26
N ASN A 799 24.91 -1.56 44.21
CA ASN A 799 24.98 -1.05 45.56
C ASN A 799 25.60 0.36 45.64
N LYS A 800 26.58 0.66 44.78
CA LYS A 800 27.21 1.98 44.68
C LYS A 800 26.19 3.02 44.26
N GLU A 801 25.55 2.82 43.15
CA GLU A 801 24.52 3.71 42.59
C GLU A 801 23.36 3.94 43.57
N LYS A 802 22.91 2.86 44.22
CA LYS A 802 21.88 2.96 45.23
C LYS A 802 22.29 3.88 46.38
N SER A 803 23.52 3.70 46.94
CA SER A 803 24.02 4.49 48.06
C SER A 803 24.16 5.98 47.69
N GLU A 804 24.61 6.27 46.49
CA GLU A 804 24.72 7.64 45.95
C GLU A 804 23.32 8.29 45.83
N ILE A 805 22.33 7.57 45.30
CA ILE A 805 20.97 8.09 45.19
C ILE A 805 20.34 8.27 46.57
N GLU A 806 20.47 7.29 47.48
CA GLU A 806 19.91 7.37 48.85
C GLU A 806 20.53 8.52 49.63
N SER A 807 21.83 8.79 49.45
CA SER A 807 22.48 9.98 50.00
C SER A 807 21.90 11.28 49.43
N SER A 808 21.61 11.31 48.12
CA SER A 808 20.98 12.45 47.49
C SER A 808 19.56 12.70 48.02
N ILE A 809 18.76 11.63 48.17
CA ILE A 809 17.41 11.71 48.76
C ILE A 809 17.49 12.26 50.20
N ALA A 810 18.39 11.72 51.01
CA ALA A 810 18.55 12.15 52.43
C ALA A 810 18.96 13.63 52.54
N GLN A 811 19.66 14.21 51.53
CA GLN A 811 20.04 15.58 51.45
C GLN A 811 18.98 16.45 50.70
N GLU A 812 17.83 15.90 50.32
CA GLU A 812 16.80 16.55 49.53
C GLU A 812 17.28 17.09 48.17
N LYS A 813 18.36 16.49 47.64
CA LYS A 813 18.92 16.83 46.33
C LYS A 813 18.28 15.98 45.20
N PHE A 814 17.21 16.47 44.62
CA PHE A 814 16.48 15.77 43.53
C PHE A 814 16.99 16.24 42.15
N THR A 815 18.24 15.94 41.88
CA THR A 815 18.84 16.33 40.59
C THR A 815 18.04 15.71 39.43
N ASN A 816 17.66 16.56 38.49
CA ASN A 816 16.93 16.15 37.27
C ASN A 816 15.52 15.58 37.50
N ILE A 817 14.88 15.84 38.63
CA ILE A 817 13.47 15.54 38.91
C ILE A 817 12.72 16.85 39.03
N MET A 818 11.79 17.13 38.10
CA MET A 818 11.05 18.39 38.01
C MET A 818 9.75 18.34 38.85
N SER A 819 9.05 17.23 38.86
CA SER A 819 7.76 17.05 39.53
C SER A 819 7.91 17.06 41.05
N GLU A 820 7.15 17.94 41.74
CA GLU A 820 7.05 17.96 43.21
C GLU A 820 6.36 16.72 43.76
N THR A 821 5.35 16.21 43.07
CA THR A 821 4.67 14.96 43.41
C THR A 821 5.65 13.79 43.42
N ALA A 822 6.59 13.74 42.43
CA ALA A 822 7.63 12.69 42.42
C ALA A 822 8.60 12.81 43.60
N LYS A 823 9.06 14.03 43.94
CA LYS A 823 9.96 14.29 45.08
C LYS A 823 9.34 13.83 46.41
N ASN A 824 8.08 14.20 46.61
CA ASN A 824 7.28 13.83 47.78
C ASN A 824 7.12 12.32 47.90
N LEU A 825 6.74 11.65 46.82
CA LEU A 825 6.60 10.19 46.75
C LEU A 825 7.92 9.48 47.08
N ILE A 826 9.03 9.88 46.50
CA ILE A 826 10.34 9.29 46.72
C ILE A 826 10.73 9.42 48.19
N ASN A 827 10.56 10.62 48.79
CA ASN A 827 10.82 10.87 50.19
C ASN A 827 9.95 10.02 51.10
N GLU A 828 8.64 9.87 50.83
CA GLU A 828 7.72 9.06 51.60
C GLU A 828 8.13 7.57 51.57
N VAL A 829 8.43 7.02 50.37
CA VAL A 829 8.89 5.63 50.18
C VAL A 829 10.23 5.42 50.91
N PHE A 830 11.16 6.38 50.81
CA PHE A 830 12.45 6.31 51.47
C PHE A 830 12.30 6.23 53.02
N LYS A 831 11.61 7.20 53.60
CA LYS A 831 11.33 7.28 55.04
C LYS A 831 10.58 6.03 55.56
N SER A 832 9.62 5.51 54.76
CA SER A 832 8.81 4.33 55.14
C SER A 832 9.61 3.02 55.11
N ASN A 833 10.75 2.98 54.41
CA ASN A 833 11.57 1.79 54.24
C ASN A 833 12.83 1.76 55.15
N LEU A 834 13.19 2.88 55.77
CA LEU A 834 14.42 3.00 56.63
C LEU A 834 14.47 2.02 57.78
N SER A 835 13.34 1.78 58.46
CA SER A 835 13.26 0.99 59.67
C SER A 835 12.62 -0.40 59.47
N ALA A 836 12.26 -0.77 58.27
CA ALA A 836 11.48 -1.98 57.99
C ALA A 836 12.37 -3.17 57.57
N ASN A 837 12.11 -4.37 58.09
CA ASN A 837 12.74 -5.60 57.60
C ASN A 837 12.06 -6.07 56.29
N LEU A 838 12.47 -5.48 55.17
CA LEU A 838 11.90 -5.67 53.86
C LEU A 838 12.79 -6.53 52.96
N GLY A 839 12.22 -7.30 52.09
CA GLY A 839 12.98 -7.99 51.04
C GLY A 839 13.69 -7.01 50.08
N PHE A 840 14.78 -7.48 49.49
CA PHE A 840 15.71 -6.70 48.63
C PHE A 840 15.03 -5.73 47.67
N ARG A 841 14.00 -6.15 46.95
CA ARG A 841 13.28 -5.30 45.97
C ARG A 841 12.59 -4.09 46.59
N ARG A 842 11.99 -4.25 47.77
CA ARG A 842 11.28 -3.17 48.47
C ARG A 842 12.26 -2.18 49.08
N LYS A 843 13.43 -2.65 49.57
CA LYS A 843 14.50 -1.79 50.08
C LYS A 843 15.05 -0.84 49.02
N ASN A 844 15.08 -1.24 47.74
CA ASN A 844 15.64 -0.41 46.68
C ASN A 844 14.60 0.53 46.04
N MET A 845 13.34 0.49 46.44
CA MET A 845 12.23 1.14 45.72
C MET A 845 12.41 2.65 45.61
N ALA A 846 12.85 3.33 46.65
CA ALA A 846 13.07 4.77 46.64
C ALA A 846 14.14 5.18 45.58
N ALA A 847 15.27 4.46 45.57
CA ALA A 847 16.33 4.68 44.61
C ALA A 847 15.89 4.35 43.16
N LEU A 848 15.07 3.30 42.99
CA LEU A 848 14.54 2.94 41.67
C LEU A 848 13.54 3.98 41.13
N LEU A 849 12.69 4.55 41.98
CA LEU A 849 11.77 5.63 41.62
C LEU A 849 12.52 6.92 41.30
N PHE A 850 13.54 7.26 42.08
CA PHE A 850 14.40 8.39 41.82
C PHE A 850 15.03 8.29 40.41
N ARG A 851 15.66 7.14 40.12
CA ARG A 851 16.26 6.90 38.81
C ARG A 851 15.22 6.97 37.69
N TYR A 852 14.09 6.31 37.83
CA TYR A 852 13.03 6.30 36.84
C TYR A 852 12.53 7.69 36.51
N PHE A 853 12.19 8.52 37.48
CA PHE A 853 11.68 9.88 37.19
C PHE A 853 12.78 10.84 36.70
N SER A 854 14.02 10.64 37.09
CA SER A 854 15.16 11.38 36.55
C SER A 854 15.38 11.03 35.05
N GLU A 855 15.35 9.75 34.69
CA GLU A 855 15.50 9.28 33.31
C GLU A 855 14.31 9.72 32.45
N MET A 856 13.07 9.68 32.98
CA MET A 856 11.88 10.15 32.28
C MET A 856 11.94 11.67 32.02
N THR A 857 12.44 12.45 32.97
CA THR A 857 12.67 13.89 32.75
C THR A 857 13.68 14.14 31.62
N SER A 858 14.79 13.38 31.60
CA SER A 858 15.75 13.44 30.49
C SER A 858 15.11 13.07 29.17
N SER A 859 14.32 12.00 29.17
CA SER A 859 13.56 11.57 27.98
C SER A 859 12.62 12.65 27.47
N PHE A 860 11.91 13.34 28.36
CA PHE A 860 10.97 14.41 27.96
C PHE A 860 11.71 15.61 27.38
N ARG A 861 12.86 15.99 27.95
CA ARG A 861 13.73 17.04 27.38
C ARG A 861 14.21 16.68 25.97
N ASN A 862 14.59 15.43 25.77
CA ASN A 862 15.02 14.93 24.48
C ASN A 862 13.87 14.89 23.48
N MET A 863 12.67 14.51 23.90
CA MET A 863 11.46 14.58 23.08
C MET A 863 11.15 16.04 22.70
N ASP A 864 11.28 16.98 23.64
CA ASP A 864 11.10 18.41 23.36
C ASP A 864 12.12 18.92 22.34
N TYR A 865 13.38 18.54 22.48
CA TYR A 865 14.46 18.94 21.57
C TYR A 865 14.15 18.55 20.11
N VAL A 866 13.62 17.36 19.89
CA VAL A 866 13.34 16.86 18.52
C VAL A 866 11.97 17.30 17.97
N LEU A 867 11.02 17.66 18.83
CA LEU A 867 9.66 18.06 18.46
C LEU A 867 9.64 19.48 17.87
N LYS A 868 8.92 19.65 16.77
CA LYS A 868 8.63 20.95 16.18
C LYS A 868 7.75 21.79 17.09
N SER A 869 7.86 23.11 16.99
CA SER A 869 6.92 24.04 17.59
C SER A 869 5.48 23.76 17.08
N GLY A 870 4.49 23.78 17.97
CA GLY A 870 3.11 23.38 17.68
C GLY A 870 2.89 21.86 17.52
N GLY A 871 3.94 21.04 17.70
CA GLY A 871 3.85 19.59 17.66
C GLY A 871 3.10 19.01 18.86
N ASP A 872 2.42 17.87 18.66
CA ASP A 872 1.69 17.19 19.73
C ASP A 872 2.48 15.98 20.27
N VAL A 873 2.35 15.74 21.57
CA VAL A 873 2.89 14.58 22.27
C VAL A 873 1.77 13.80 22.93
N PHE A 874 1.68 12.51 22.65
CA PHE A 874 0.73 11.59 23.27
C PHE A 874 1.50 10.54 24.07
N ILE A 875 1.26 10.51 25.38
CA ILE A 875 1.88 9.56 26.31
C ILE A 875 0.81 8.65 26.87
N VAL A 876 0.92 7.37 26.60
CA VAL A 876 0.00 6.34 27.09
C VAL A 876 0.62 5.69 28.33
N ILE A 877 0.08 5.96 29.51
CA ILE A 877 0.64 5.51 30.80
C ILE A 877 -0.48 5.21 31.79
N GLY A 878 -0.18 4.45 32.81
CA GLY A 878 -1.09 4.16 33.93
C GLY A 878 -0.39 4.21 35.27
N ASN A 879 -1.18 4.38 36.29
CA ASN A 879 -0.71 4.37 37.69
C ASN A 879 -0.43 2.96 38.15
N ASN A 880 0.51 2.82 39.09
CA ASN A 880 0.76 1.56 39.78
C ASN A 880 0.89 1.77 41.27
N PHE A 881 1.40 0.78 42.00
CA PHE A 881 1.60 0.91 43.43
C PHE A 881 2.86 0.17 43.89
N THR A 882 3.39 0.58 45.02
CA THR A 882 4.43 -0.16 45.75
C THR A 882 3.95 -0.51 47.17
N VAL A 883 4.59 -1.50 47.79
CA VAL A 883 4.35 -1.88 49.19
C VAL A 883 5.60 -1.53 49.99
N THR A 884 5.44 -0.66 50.97
CA THR A 884 6.49 -0.16 51.85
C THR A 884 6.37 -0.80 53.26
N GLY A 885 7.24 -0.39 54.15
CA GLY A 885 7.15 -0.79 55.56
C GLY A 885 5.89 -0.29 56.28
N LYS A 886 5.27 0.77 55.82
CA LYS A 886 4.03 1.35 56.37
C LYS A 886 2.76 0.98 55.60
N GLY A 887 2.86 0.18 54.55
CA GLY A 887 1.71 -0.26 53.77
C GLY A 887 1.82 0.04 52.26
N ARG A 888 0.67 0.08 51.60
CA ARG A 888 0.59 0.33 50.15
C ARG A 888 0.62 1.82 49.87
N ILE A 889 1.53 2.23 48.97
CA ILE A 889 1.62 3.60 48.47
C ILE A 889 1.31 3.57 46.96
N GLU A 890 0.43 4.41 46.47
CA GLU A 890 0.14 4.55 45.07
C GLU A 890 1.24 5.36 44.38
N ILE A 891 1.62 4.98 43.17
CA ILE A 891 2.57 5.69 42.33
C ILE A 891 1.72 6.36 41.25
N GLU A 892 1.41 7.62 41.45
CA GLU A 892 0.61 8.43 40.53
C GLU A 892 1.41 8.87 39.31
N THR A 893 1.85 7.88 38.51
CA THR A 893 2.72 8.11 37.37
C THR A 893 2.14 9.10 36.36
N THR A 894 0.81 9.06 36.16
CA THR A 894 0.11 9.99 35.24
C THR A 894 0.27 11.43 35.70
N ASN A 895 0.02 11.72 37.00
CA ASN A 895 0.15 13.05 37.59
C ASN A 895 1.58 13.56 37.51
N ILE A 896 2.54 12.70 37.87
CA ILE A 896 3.97 13.04 37.87
C ILE A 896 4.47 13.38 36.46
N LEU A 897 4.07 12.60 35.44
CA LEU A 897 4.46 12.87 34.06
C LEU A 897 3.72 14.09 33.47
N GLU A 898 2.51 14.38 33.95
CA GLU A 898 1.79 15.60 33.60
C GLU A 898 2.53 16.83 34.12
N GLU A 899 2.91 16.84 35.39
CA GLU A 899 3.72 17.91 35.99
C GLU A 899 5.04 18.07 35.24
N THR A 900 5.75 16.96 34.98
CA THR A 900 7.03 16.97 34.24
C THR A 900 6.88 17.60 32.85
N GLY A 901 5.82 17.27 32.10
CA GLY A 901 5.56 17.85 30.79
C GLY A 901 5.28 19.37 30.86
N LYS A 902 4.51 19.82 31.86
CA LYS A 902 4.25 21.24 32.08
C LYS A 902 5.51 22.03 32.43
N GLU A 903 6.36 21.49 33.30
CA GLU A 903 7.62 22.11 33.69
C GLU A 903 8.65 22.21 32.54
N ILE A 904 8.56 21.34 31.53
CA ILE A 904 9.35 21.41 30.29
C ILE A 904 8.82 22.50 29.36
N GLY A 905 7.57 22.98 29.56
CA GLY A 905 6.93 24.00 28.75
C GLY A 905 5.89 23.44 27.79
N TRP A 906 5.42 22.22 28.00
CA TRP A 906 4.32 21.68 27.21
C TRP A 906 2.97 22.04 27.82
N LYS A 907 2.03 22.42 26.98
CA LYS A 907 0.64 22.67 27.37
C LYS A 907 -0.15 21.37 27.33
N LEU A 908 -0.73 20.99 28.48
CA LEU A 908 -1.69 19.88 28.49
C LEU A 908 -2.97 20.30 27.76
N ILE A 909 -3.30 19.60 26.70
CA ILE A 909 -4.52 19.80 25.90
C ILE A 909 -5.65 18.98 26.53
N LYS A 910 -5.39 17.70 26.84
CA LYS A 910 -6.40 16.79 27.38
C LYS A 910 -5.77 15.57 28.04
N SER A 911 -6.37 15.05 29.10
CA SER A 911 -6.16 13.69 29.59
C SER A 911 -7.35 12.83 29.17
N ILE A 912 -7.08 11.68 28.53
CA ILE A 912 -8.08 10.76 27.98
C ILE A 912 -7.99 9.43 28.73
N PRO A 913 -8.95 9.08 29.61
CA PRO A 913 -8.94 7.81 30.29
C PRO A 913 -9.27 6.67 29.33
N ILE A 914 -8.45 5.61 29.36
CA ILE A 914 -8.66 4.42 28.55
C ILE A 914 -8.78 3.17 29.44
N THR A 915 -9.70 2.28 29.09
CA THR A 915 -9.88 1.01 29.80
C THR A 915 -8.97 -0.04 29.22
N VAL A 916 -8.16 -0.68 30.07
CA VAL A 916 -7.27 -1.78 29.68
C VAL A 916 -7.97 -3.09 29.94
N THR A 917 -8.13 -3.92 28.92
CA THR A 917 -8.63 -5.29 29.05
C THR A 917 -7.47 -6.26 29.19
N THR A 918 -7.51 -7.10 30.23
CA THR A 918 -6.54 -8.17 30.42
C THR A 918 -6.91 -9.38 29.59
N GLU A 919 -5.99 -9.84 28.73
CA GLU A 919 -6.21 -11.04 27.89
C GLU A 919 -6.24 -12.36 28.70
N ASN A 920 -5.75 -12.36 29.96
CA ASN A 920 -5.70 -13.54 30.83
C ASN A 920 -6.41 -13.32 32.16
N LEU A 921 -7.47 -14.10 32.39
CA LEU A 921 -8.26 -14.10 33.64
C LEU A 921 -7.45 -14.38 34.92
N ASN A 922 -6.32 -15.08 34.80
CA ASN A 922 -5.48 -15.48 35.94
C ASN A 922 -4.66 -14.33 36.57
N HIS A 923 -4.59 -13.17 35.95
CA HIS A 923 -3.76 -12.03 36.40
C HIS A 923 -4.57 -10.76 36.75
N ILE A 924 -5.90 -10.86 36.86
CA ILE A 924 -6.80 -9.72 37.10
C ILE A 924 -6.49 -8.97 38.39
N LYS A 925 -6.02 -9.66 39.46
CA LYS A 925 -5.80 -9.06 40.79
C LYS A 925 -4.69 -7.99 40.82
N ASN A 926 -3.71 -8.03 39.91
CA ASN A 926 -2.55 -7.13 39.89
C ASN A 926 -2.39 -6.36 38.56
N SER A 927 -3.38 -6.40 37.69
CA SER A 927 -3.31 -5.68 36.42
C SER A 927 -3.73 -4.23 36.57
N ILE A 928 -3.06 -3.35 35.81
CA ILE A 928 -3.47 -1.93 35.64
C ILE A 928 -4.77 -1.94 34.88
N LYS A 929 -5.86 -1.47 35.51
CA LYS A 929 -7.21 -1.48 34.92
C LYS A 929 -7.52 -0.21 34.12
N ARG A 930 -6.80 0.88 34.37
CA ARG A 930 -6.98 2.17 33.71
C ARG A 930 -5.64 2.74 33.33
N ASN A 931 -5.53 3.12 32.09
CA ASN A 931 -4.46 3.97 31.58
C ASN A 931 -5.06 5.32 31.17
N GLU A 932 -4.20 6.26 30.95
CA GLU A 932 -4.55 7.58 30.43
C GLU A 932 -3.66 7.90 29.25
N VAL A 933 -4.21 8.65 28.30
CA VAL A 933 -3.45 9.30 27.26
C VAL A 933 -3.29 10.76 27.66
N LEU A 934 -2.10 11.15 28.04
CA LEU A 934 -1.74 12.54 28.24
C LEU A 934 -1.44 13.17 26.88
N TRP A 935 -2.26 14.12 26.43
CA TRP A 935 -2.08 14.87 25.20
C TRP A 935 -1.53 16.24 25.50
N PHE A 936 -0.29 16.45 25.12
CA PHE A 936 0.37 17.76 25.22
C PHE A 936 0.61 18.37 23.85
N ARG A 937 0.82 19.68 23.86
CA ARG A 937 1.29 20.46 22.71
C ARG A 937 2.49 21.32 23.12
N LYS A 938 3.55 21.27 22.31
CA LYS A 938 4.66 22.20 22.45
C LYS A 938 4.19 23.58 21.99
N GLU A 939 4.24 24.57 22.89
CA GLU A 939 3.87 25.95 22.53
C GLU A 939 4.89 26.54 21.55
N ASN A 940 4.45 27.54 20.79
CA ASN A 940 5.34 28.30 19.93
C ASN A 940 6.24 29.14 20.85
N ALA A 941 7.56 28.96 20.73
CA ALA A 941 8.55 29.78 21.40
C ALA A 941 8.59 31.20 20.80
#